data_46c84bde93e1d8251b0a7c75d3516443
#
_entry.id   46c84bde93e1d8251b0a7c75d3516443
#
_cell.length_a   1.000
_cell.length_b   1.000
_cell.length_c   1.000
_cell.angle_alpha   90.00
_cell.angle_beta   90.00
_cell.angle_gamma   90.00
#
_symmetry.space_group_name_H-M   'P 1'
#
loop_
_entity.id
_entity.type
_entity.pdbx_description
1 polymer ?
#
loop_
_entity_poly.entity_id
_entity_poly.type
_entity_poly.pdbx_seq_one_letter_code
_entity_poly.pdbx_strand_id
1 'polypeptide(L)'
;MKSPAKEDLILSSMRSKTMIWKLVHFSGLLLGALTLPTPSSLPTTNTEEGPCQIYNSDRSADCLGRQLDSIPWRQFPPTLEEIDLTYNKLQAVYADDFFHLPKLRILKLQYNNISYIDNDAFRNNVLLEYLDIFNNSLQEIPARALTPLVNLKELYMSNNLYINATLADCFSKLSRLQVLSMGGPLVMGLKQKDFQPLKNLKLQGFAIKCSSHLRYYEPGSLEVIQTSQMGFDMAIDQHPNALVHMLQDIANKTFTVIQFRNLFEFTYYMGQEDIFQGLKHIKAKQLIFHRGKFNENLIRMALINLQATSIKRLTLQYIDFARSPTFVDSGASSSITDLALDKLDLWYISNPDVLRFDWRFTWFKKVKQLSIQHVYFNSAPCDSWVEMNGVELLDVSNNRLKNEFVFNQRCDYKNTMPNLHTFNTSNNELTSLKDLSSLTKEFQQLKVLDFSYNKLGSAKDSQNCVWKQNITKFIAHHNNFVSEALSCLPTTVQYLDLSYCDLDQLDMNYFEKTTNLKTLLLSGNKIKFIPSKWESASLQSLALDGNSFGLISKKSFEDMPQLSQLQAGNNPYHCTCELHAFIQDTISKGKVNLTNWPENYKCYHPEDLLNTVIAKYFPGHVACDIRLVIIISVATTTAVILILMLICYIFDLPWYTKATYQIIRAKYRAHKEKAAGDLETFTYHAFISYSHSDADWVRDQLLPCLENNKNPYRLCIHERDFMPGKWIIDNIIENIESSRKVMFILSRHFVNSEWCNYELYFAQQRAMGKTFSDVILVVKEPIDPNSLPSKYCKLKKMLSTKTYLEWPQQVNQQAFFWAQLRSVLGKPTTQERTNSVKRTLSAGRISVIGPPIEERVPEEDKVTVEKEAEPTKEANEEPLNQIPLNCKMSANLKGAMVDLIDVFHKYSGKEGDKYTLTKLELKNLLKNELGEFLEGPNDACVVEKIMRELDDNKDGVVDFQEFVGLVAALTVACNEFFKSDSS
;
A
#
# COMPACT_ATOMS: atom_id res chain seq x y z
N MET A 1 -14.68 49.22 4.11
CA MET A 1 -14.08 48.77 5.39
C MET A 1 -14.08 47.24 5.33
N LYS A 2 -12.97 46.63 4.89
CA LYS A 2 -12.77 45.16 4.83
C LYS A 2 -11.95 44.76 6.07
N SER A 3 -12.45 43.83 6.80
CA SER A 3 -11.85 43.25 8.02
C SER A 3 -10.62 42.37 7.69
N PRO A 4 -9.50 42.45 8.44
CA PRO A 4 -8.26 41.72 8.16
C PRO A 4 -8.16 40.39 8.93
N ALA A 5 -9.24 39.56 8.90
CA ALA A 5 -9.28 38.32 9.70
C ALA A 5 -9.00 37.02 8.93
N LYS A 6 -8.65 37.06 7.63
CA LYS A 6 -8.42 35.84 6.83
C LYS A 6 -6.97 35.52 6.56
N GLU A 7 -6.06 36.45 6.69
CA GLU A 7 -4.63 36.20 6.43
C GLU A 7 -3.89 35.57 7.63
N ASP A 8 -4.34 35.88 8.85
CA ASP A 8 -3.70 35.32 10.05
C ASP A 8 -4.00 33.82 10.28
N LEU A 9 -5.11 33.29 9.71
CA LEU A 9 -5.40 31.85 9.82
C LEU A 9 -4.56 30.99 8.86
N ILE A 10 -4.15 31.52 7.73
CA ILE A 10 -3.29 30.82 6.76
C ILE A 10 -1.84 30.82 7.25
N LEU A 11 -1.39 31.89 7.84
CA LEU A 11 -0.04 31.99 8.43
C LEU A 11 0.11 31.17 9.71
N SER A 12 -0.95 31.03 10.52
CA SER A 12 -0.93 30.15 11.69
C SER A 12 -0.94 28.66 11.31
N SER A 13 -1.63 28.28 10.23
CA SER A 13 -1.61 26.91 9.68
C SER A 13 -0.25 26.54 9.06
N MET A 14 0.42 27.48 8.40
CA MET A 14 1.77 27.24 7.87
C MET A 14 2.83 27.20 8.97
N ARG A 15 2.72 28.04 10.03
CA ARG A 15 3.60 27.98 11.19
C ARG A 15 3.42 26.68 11.99
N SER A 16 2.21 26.14 12.08
CA SER A 16 1.93 24.86 12.72
C SER A 16 2.54 23.69 11.96
N LYS A 17 2.45 23.67 10.62
CA LYS A 17 3.05 22.60 9.80
C LYS A 17 4.58 22.63 9.81
N THR A 18 5.19 23.80 9.82
CA THR A 18 6.66 23.95 9.97
C THR A 18 7.13 23.58 11.36
N MET A 19 6.31 23.80 12.40
CA MET A 19 6.67 23.42 13.77
C MET A 19 6.57 21.90 14.01
N ILE A 20 5.57 21.24 13.39
CA ILE A 20 5.46 19.77 13.42
C ILE A 20 6.60 19.14 12.60
N TRP A 21 6.99 19.73 11.48
CA TRP A 21 8.11 19.26 10.66
C TRP A 21 9.45 19.46 11.41
N LYS A 22 9.62 20.56 12.15
CA LYS A 22 10.80 20.81 12.98
C LYS A 22 10.87 19.90 14.21
N LEU A 23 9.74 19.51 14.79
CA LEU A 23 9.67 18.51 15.87
C LEU A 23 10.01 17.10 15.34
N VAL A 24 9.56 16.77 14.15
CA VAL A 24 9.90 15.51 13.46
C VAL A 24 11.38 15.49 13.09
N HIS A 25 11.98 16.61 12.70
CA HIS A 25 13.42 16.67 12.41
C HIS A 25 14.28 16.61 13.67
N PHE A 26 13.86 17.27 14.76
CA PHE A 26 14.60 17.19 16.03
C PHE A 26 14.49 15.78 16.66
N SER A 27 13.34 15.13 16.56
CA SER A 27 13.19 13.73 16.92
C SER A 27 13.79 12.78 15.86
N GLY A 28 13.78 13.14 14.57
CA GLY A 28 14.36 12.38 13.47
C GLY A 28 15.89 12.35 13.48
N LEU A 29 16.54 13.43 13.88
CA LEU A 29 18.00 13.46 14.08
C LEU A 29 18.47 12.57 15.23
N LEU A 30 17.59 12.34 16.18
CA LEU A 30 17.79 11.33 17.21
C LEU A 30 17.26 9.94 16.77
N LEU A 31 16.39 9.86 15.74
CA LEU A 31 15.83 8.64 15.17
C LEU A 31 16.66 8.07 13.98
N GLY A 32 17.73 8.75 13.57
CA GLY A 32 18.52 8.46 12.38
C GLY A 32 19.28 7.13 12.36
N ALA A 33 18.57 6.05 12.41
CA ALA A 33 18.98 4.76 11.91
C ALA A 33 17.73 3.88 11.83
N LEU A 34 17.11 3.82 10.67
CA LEU A 34 16.19 2.80 10.17
C LEU A 34 14.87 3.37 9.61
N THR A 35 14.93 4.19 8.58
CA THR A 35 13.93 4.20 7.51
C THR A 35 14.59 4.81 6.29
N LEU A 36 15.03 3.97 5.38
CA LEU A 36 15.38 4.35 4.01
C LEU A 36 14.08 4.66 3.26
N PRO A 37 13.97 5.79 2.57
CA PRO A 37 12.97 5.92 1.53
C PRO A 37 13.44 5.10 0.32
N THR A 38 12.58 4.20 -0.17
CA THR A 38 12.78 3.51 -1.44
C THR A 38 12.90 4.54 -2.57
N PRO A 39 13.89 4.45 -3.44
CA PRO A 39 13.95 5.30 -4.62
C PRO A 39 12.87 4.88 -5.61
N SER A 40 11.96 5.80 -5.91
CA SER A 40 11.06 5.67 -7.05
C SER A 40 11.87 5.67 -8.35
N SER A 41 11.64 4.66 -9.16
CA SER A 41 12.21 4.51 -10.51
C SER A 41 12.08 5.78 -11.34
N LEU A 42 13.21 6.34 -11.76
CA LEU A 42 13.32 7.44 -12.74
C LEU A 42 13.25 6.89 -14.18
N PRO A 43 12.59 7.61 -15.08
CA PRO A 43 12.67 7.29 -16.50
C PRO A 43 14.01 7.74 -17.07
N THR A 44 14.70 6.85 -17.75
CA THR A 44 15.93 7.13 -18.50
C THR A 44 15.61 8.00 -19.72
N THR A 45 15.99 9.26 -19.68
CA THR A 45 16.19 10.08 -20.87
C THR A 45 17.62 10.57 -20.89
N ASN A 46 18.36 10.17 -21.92
CA ASN A 46 19.71 10.63 -22.20
C ASN A 46 19.71 12.12 -22.57
N THR A 47 20.10 12.96 -21.64
CA THR A 47 20.68 14.28 -21.86
C THR A 47 21.93 14.36 -20.97
N GLU A 48 22.97 15.08 -21.40
CA GLU A 48 24.17 15.31 -20.61
C GLU A 48 23.85 16.15 -19.35
N GLU A 49 23.13 15.56 -18.41
CA GLU A 49 22.85 16.12 -17.08
C GLU A 49 24.00 15.70 -16.16
N GLY A 50 24.61 16.69 -15.52
CA GLY A 50 25.65 16.47 -14.52
C GLY A 50 25.11 15.64 -13.33
N PRO A 51 25.99 15.24 -12.39
CA PRO A 51 25.64 14.32 -11.30
C PRO A 51 24.55 14.81 -10.34
N CYS A 52 24.19 16.10 -10.38
CA CYS A 52 23.15 16.71 -9.54
C CYS A 52 21.99 17.24 -10.38
N GLN A 53 20.77 17.09 -9.86
CA GLN A 53 19.58 17.64 -10.49
C GLN A 53 19.32 19.06 -9.97
N ILE A 54 19.32 20.05 -10.87
CA ILE A 54 19.04 21.45 -10.54
C ILE A 54 17.58 21.77 -10.88
N TYR A 55 16.88 22.41 -9.97
CA TYR A 55 15.45 22.71 -10.08
C TYR A 55 15.11 24.05 -9.41
N ASN A 56 13.83 24.46 -9.37
CA ASN A 56 13.36 25.75 -8.84
C ASN A 56 13.99 26.97 -9.50
N SER A 57 14.10 26.97 -10.83
CA SER A 57 14.75 28.06 -11.58
C SER A 57 16.17 28.35 -11.06
N ASP A 58 16.96 27.29 -10.97
CA ASP A 58 18.39 27.30 -10.57
C ASP A 58 18.66 27.77 -9.13
N ARG A 59 17.68 27.50 -8.21
CA ARG A 59 17.84 27.84 -6.79
C ARG A 59 18.12 26.65 -5.91
N SER A 60 17.78 25.43 -6.33
CA SER A 60 17.95 24.23 -5.55
C SER A 60 18.68 23.16 -6.35
N ALA A 61 19.63 22.45 -5.71
CA ALA A 61 20.35 21.33 -6.30
C ALA A 61 20.15 20.07 -5.41
N ASP A 62 19.69 18.99 -6.04
CA ASP A 62 19.56 17.66 -5.42
C ASP A 62 20.67 16.75 -5.95
N CYS A 63 21.57 16.39 -5.04
CA CYS A 63 22.68 15.47 -5.27
C CYS A 63 22.61 14.26 -4.33
N LEU A 64 21.42 13.94 -3.78
CA LEU A 64 21.21 12.90 -2.79
C LEU A 64 21.62 11.51 -3.34
N GLY A 65 22.52 10.82 -2.64
CA GLY A 65 22.87 9.43 -2.94
C GLY A 65 23.55 9.18 -4.28
N ARG A 66 24.20 10.21 -4.85
CA ARG A 66 24.84 10.15 -6.18
C ARG A 66 26.23 9.52 -6.17
N GLN A 67 26.69 8.94 -5.06
CA GLN A 67 28.00 8.31 -4.90
C GLN A 67 29.19 9.29 -5.14
N LEU A 68 28.99 10.56 -4.88
CA LEU A 68 29.99 11.61 -5.17
C LEU A 68 31.18 11.51 -4.20
N ASP A 69 32.39 11.45 -4.74
CA ASP A 69 33.63 11.50 -3.98
C ASP A 69 34.13 12.95 -3.75
N SER A 70 33.66 13.89 -4.57
CA SER A 70 33.97 15.32 -4.49
C SER A 70 32.77 16.16 -4.85
N ILE A 71 32.74 17.39 -4.38
CA ILE A 71 31.64 18.32 -4.63
C ILE A 71 31.71 18.83 -6.08
N PRO A 72 30.65 18.67 -6.90
CA PRO A 72 30.66 19.08 -8.30
C PRO A 72 30.42 20.60 -8.44
N TRP A 73 31.26 21.42 -7.81
CA TRP A 73 31.08 22.88 -7.70
C TRP A 73 30.94 23.62 -9.03
N ARG A 74 31.53 23.08 -10.11
CA ARG A 74 31.44 23.66 -11.47
C ARG A 74 30.05 23.61 -12.07
N GLN A 75 29.21 22.67 -11.60
CA GLN A 75 27.84 22.52 -12.05
C GLN A 75 26.89 23.52 -11.37
N PHE A 76 27.30 24.09 -10.26
CA PHE A 76 26.43 24.91 -9.42
C PHE A 76 26.34 26.35 -9.91
N PRO A 77 25.16 26.85 -10.31
CA PRO A 77 24.98 28.24 -10.66
C PRO A 77 25.04 29.13 -9.41
N PRO A 78 25.53 30.37 -9.51
CA PRO A 78 25.68 31.30 -8.36
C PRO A 78 24.35 31.76 -7.75
N THR A 79 23.23 31.34 -8.35
CA THR A 79 21.86 31.62 -7.88
C THR A 79 21.37 30.61 -6.84
N LEU A 80 22.09 29.50 -6.59
CA LEU A 80 21.68 28.47 -5.67
C LEU A 80 21.48 29.00 -4.24
N GLU A 81 20.38 28.61 -3.65
CA GLU A 81 20.00 28.89 -2.27
C GLU A 81 20.02 27.60 -1.41
N GLU A 82 19.83 26.43 -2.02
CA GLU A 82 19.80 25.13 -1.34
C GLU A 82 20.60 24.07 -2.10
N ILE A 83 21.39 23.28 -1.36
CA ILE A 83 22.14 22.12 -1.91
C ILE A 83 21.96 20.95 -0.95
N ASP A 84 21.55 19.80 -1.49
CA ASP A 84 21.48 18.54 -0.78
C ASP A 84 22.52 17.55 -1.31
N LEU A 85 23.57 17.30 -0.55
CA LEU A 85 24.67 16.37 -0.83
C LEU A 85 24.66 15.17 0.13
N THR A 86 23.50 14.88 0.71
CA THR A 86 23.31 13.78 1.66
C THR A 86 23.61 12.41 1.04
N TYR A 87 24.12 11.47 1.84
CA TYR A 87 24.42 10.08 1.42
C TYR A 87 25.37 9.97 0.23
N ASN A 88 26.51 10.72 0.26
CA ASN A 88 27.56 10.59 -0.72
C ASN A 88 28.87 10.07 -0.07
N LYS A 89 29.97 10.05 -0.81
CA LYS A 89 31.28 9.56 -0.35
C LYS A 89 32.29 10.70 -0.14
N LEU A 90 31.82 11.92 0.09
CA LEU A 90 32.66 13.11 0.25
C LEU A 90 33.62 12.92 1.45
N GLN A 91 34.90 13.18 1.22
CA GLN A 91 35.93 13.06 2.25
C GLN A 91 36.41 14.41 2.79
N ALA A 92 36.26 15.48 2.03
CA ALA A 92 36.68 16.81 2.41
C ALA A 92 35.78 17.87 1.79
N VAL A 93 35.77 19.06 2.42
CA VAL A 93 35.20 20.30 1.89
C VAL A 93 36.31 21.35 1.78
N TYR A 94 36.56 21.81 0.59
CA TYR A 94 37.62 22.77 0.28
C TYR A 94 37.11 24.21 0.18
N ALA A 95 38.00 25.18 0.22
CA ALA A 95 37.67 26.61 0.17
C ALA A 95 36.92 27.04 -1.11
N ASP A 96 37.20 26.37 -2.22
CA ASP A 96 36.60 26.70 -3.52
C ASP A 96 35.23 26.04 -3.76
N ASP A 97 34.86 25.03 -3.00
CA ASP A 97 33.65 24.22 -3.25
C ASP A 97 32.35 25.05 -3.22
N PHE A 98 32.25 25.99 -2.30
CA PHE A 98 31.08 26.86 -2.14
C PHE A 98 31.39 28.36 -2.31
N PHE A 99 32.61 28.73 -2.65
CA PHE A 99 33.05 30.12 -2.73
C PHE A 99 32.20 30.97 -3.68
N HIS A 100 31.77 30.41 -4.80
CA HIS A 100 31.00 31.12 -5.83
C HIS A 100 29.48 31.16 -5.56
N LEU A 101 29.02 30.65 -4.42
CA LEU A 101 27.61 30.55 -4.02
C LEU A 101 27.24 31.53 -2.88
N PRO A 102 27.27 32.85 -3.09
CA PRO A 102 27.01 33.82 -2.02
C PRO A 102 25.56 33.87 -1.53
N LYS A 103 24.63 33.27 -2.29
CA LYS A 103 23.20 33.19 -1.96
C LYS A 103 22.81 31.93 -1.19
N LEU A 104 23.74 31.03 -0.93
CA LEU A 104 23.48 29.74 -0.30
C LEU A 104 22.93 29.93 1.12
N ARG A 105 21.79 29.33 1.41
CA ARG A 105 21.07 29.40 2.69
C ARG A 105 20.95 28.04 3.37
N ILE A 106 20.83 26.96 2.58
CA ILE A 106 20.65 25.61 3.08
C ILE A 106 21.72 24.72 2.46
N LEU A 107 22.52 24.08 3.32
CA LEU A 107 23.55 23.13 2.91
C LEU A 107 23.44 21.86 3.74
N LYS A 108 23.21 20.73 3.05
CA LYS A 108 23.10 19.40 3.64
C LYS A 108 24.25 18.53 3.17
N LEU A 109 25.09 18.12 4.11
CA LEU A 109 26.29 17.30 3.93
C LEU A 109 26.28 16.05 4.82
N GLN A 110 25.15 15.72 5.46
CA GLN A 110 25.06 14.61 6.37
C GLN A 110 25.21 13.25 5.67
N TYR A 111 25.63 12.23 6.44
CA TYR A 111 25.88 10.88 5.95
C TYR A 111 26.90 10.84 4.79
N ASN A 112 28.04 11.47 5.03
CA ASN A 112 29.24 11.40 4.18
C ASN A 112 30.42 10.87 5.00
N ASN A 113 31.61 10.89 4.43
CA ASN A 113 32.86 10.51 5.11
C ASN A 113 33.80 11.72 5.34
N ILE A 114 33.23 12.92 5.52
CA ILE A 114 33.99 14.17 5.62
C ILE A 114 34.83 14.17 6.89
N SER A 115 36.15 14.13 6.70
CA SER A 115 37.13 14.20 7.78
C SER A 115 37.82 15.57 7.88
N TYR A 116 37.69 16.39 6.85
CA TYR A 116 38.33 17.70 6.76
C TYR A 116 37.38 18.75 6.16
N ILE A 117 37.32 19.91 6.79
CA ILE A 117 36.66 21.13 6.28
C ILE A 117 37.68 22.24 6.33
N ASP A 118 37.97 22.86 5.18
CA ASP A 118 38.90 23.97 5.09
C ASP A 118 38.45 25.16 5.93
N ASN A 119 39.38 25.90 6.50
CA ASN A 119 39.08 27.06 7.34
C ASN A 119 38.31 28.16 6.62
N ASP A 120 38.50 28.29 5.31
CA ASP A 120 37.86 29.25 4.43
C ASP A 120 36.69 28.68 3.64
N ALA A 121 36.26 27.40 3.89
CA ALA A 121 35.24 26.70 3.13
C ALA A 121 33.93 27.48 2.99
N PHE A 122 33.53 28.22 4.00
CA PHE A 122 32.27 28.99 4.00
C PHE A 122 32.48 30.51 4.03
N ARG A 123 33.66 31.03 3.67
CA ARG A 123 33.98 32.44 3.77
C ARG A 123 32.98 33.35 3.04
N ASN A 124 32.46 32.92 1.90
CA ASN A 124 31.50 33.68 1.09
C ASN A 124 30.04 33.37 1.36
N ASN A 125 29.74 32.34 2.17
CA ASN A 125 28.38 31.85 2.38
C ASN A 125 27.73 32.49 3.64
N VAL A 126 27.91 33.78 3.80
CA VAL A 126 27.41 34.52 5.00
C VAL A 126 25.90 34.49 5.18
N LEU A 127 25.15 34.17 4.13
CA LEU A 127 23.70 34.03 4.17
C LEU A 127 23.23 32.64 4.63
N LEU A 128 24.16 31.70 4.90
CA LEU A 128 23.81 30.35 5.30
C LEU A 128 23.01 30.35 6.61
N GLU A 129 21.83 29.78 6.57
CA GLU A 129 20.87 29.67 7.67
C GLU A 129 20.83 28.26 8.29
N TYR A 130 21.04 27.25 7.45
CA TYR A 130 20.98 25.83 7.78
C TYR A 130 22.24 25.11 7.31
N LEU A 131 22.95 24.46 8.22
CA LEU A 131 24.10 23.61 7.90
C LEU A 131 23.96 22.26 8.62
N ASP A 132 23.97 21.20 7.85
CA ASP A 132 23.92 19.83 8.36
C ASP A 132 25.17 19.04 7.92
N ILE A 133 26.05 18.79 8.86
CA ILE A 133 27.25 17.94 8.74
C ILE A 133 27.17 16.73 9.68
N PHE A 134 25.93 16.32 10.04
CA PHE A 134 25.67 15.17 10.88
C PHE A 134 26.25 13.88 10.28
N ASN A 135 26.71 12.98 11.13
CA ASN A 135 27.22 11.67 10.73
C ASN A 135 28.29 11.74 9.63
N ASN A 136 29.41 12.36 9.99
CA ASN A 136 30.63 12.45 9.21
C ASN A 136 31.83 11.98 10.05
N SER A 137 33.04 12.19 9.57
CA SER A 137 34.29 11.69 10.19
C SER A 137 35.18 12.81 10.77
N LEU A 138 34.61 13.97 11.08
CA LEU A 138 35.36 15.11 11.63
C LEU A 138 35.88 14.78 13.03
N GLN A 139 37.20 14.96 13.24
CA GLN A 139 37.84 14.76 14.55
C GLN A 139 37.85 16.01 15.41
N GLU A 140 37.75 17.19 14.78
CA GLU A 140 37.70 18.49 15.48
C GLU A 140 36.53 19.32 14.93
N ILE A 141 35.97 20.17 15.81
CA ILE A 141 34.92 21.12 15.42
C ILE A 141 35.53 22.16 14.48
N PRO A 142 35.01 22.36 13.27
CA PRO A 142 35.58 23.26 12.28
C PRO A 142 35.31 24.74 12.61
N ALA A 143 35.76 25.20 13.77
CA ALA A 143 35.44 26.50 14.37
C ALA A 143 35.76 27.70 13.45
N ARG A 144 36.87 27.64 12.71
CA ARG A 144 37.27 28.73 11.82
C ARG A 144 36.35 28.82 10.60
N ALA A 145 35.99 27.68 10.00
CA ALA A 145 35.04 27.62 8.88
C ALA A 145 33.64 28.12 9.26
N LEU A 146 33.22 27.88 10.52
CA LEU A 146 31.93 28.34 11.03
C LEU A 146 31.89 29.85 11.37
N THR A 147 33.05 30.49 11.57
CA THR A 147 33.14 31.90 12.03
C THR A 147 32.39 32.89 11.14
N PRO A 148 32.39 32.80 9.78
CA PRO A 148 31.67 33.74 8.91
C PRO A 148 30.16 33.60 8.91
N LEU A 149 29.61 32.49 9.44
CA LEU A 149 28.21 32.10 9.33
C LEU A 149 27.28 32.79 10.33
N VAL A 150 27.36 34.11 10.44
CA VAL A 150 26.62 34.92 11.42
C VAL A 150 25.09 34.83 11.29
N ASN A 151 24.57 34.41 10.15
CA ASN A 151 23.14 34.21 9.89
C ASN A 151 22.66 32.77 10.20
N LEU A 152 23.56 31.88 10.63
CA LEU A 152 23.23 30.48 10.87
C LEU A 152 22.18 30.35 11.98
N LYS A 153 21.11 29.65 11.68
CA LYS A 153 20.00 29.36 12.58
C LYS A 153 20.03 27.93 13.09
N GLU A 154 20.40 26.99 12.24
CA GLU A 154 20.38 25.57 12.55
C GLU A 154 21.72 24.93 12.16
N LEU A 155 22.39 24.33 13.14
CA LEU A 155 23.64 23.61 12.95
C LEU A 155 23.53 22.18 13.50
N TYR A 156 23.65 21.22 12.62
CA TYR A 156 23.67 19.82 12.95
C TYR A 156 25.05 19.24 12.65
N MET A 157 25.80 18.96 13.70
CA MET A 157 27.17 18.46 13.61
C MET A 157 27.45 17.31 14.56
N SER A 158 26.42 16.67 15.12
CA SER A 158 26.59 15.50 15.96
C SER A 158 26.94 14.23 15.17
N ASN A 159 27.33 13.18 15.88
CA ASN A 159 27.76 11.91 15.33
C ASN A 159 28.99 12.01 14.42
N ASN A 160 29.92 12.91 14.76
CA ASN A 160 31.25 12.98 14.21
C ASN A 160 32.27 12.36 15.17
N LEU A 161 33.54 12.29 14.80
CA LEU A 161 34.59 11.65 15.57
C LEU A 161 35.29 12.63 16.53
N TYR A 162 34.58 13.63 17.06
CA TYR A 162 35.11 14.58 18.02
C TYR A 162 35.55 13.87 19.30
N ILE A 163 36.74 14.22 19.78
CA ILE A 163 37.32 13.69 21.03
C ILE A 163 36.75 14.41 22.27
N ASN A 164 36.35 15.66 22.14
CA ASN A 164 35.76 16.47 23.20
C ASN A 164 34.59 17.32 22.67
N ALA A 165 33.81 17.89 23.59
CA ALA A 165 32.64 18.72 23.29
C ALA A 165 32.92 20.23 23.41
N THR A 166 34.17 20.64 23.60
CA THR A 166 34.52 22.03 23.87
C THR A 166 34.27 22.93 22.66
N LEU A 167 33.38 23.91 22.81
CA LEU A 167 33.07 24.89 21.79
C LEU A 167 34.07 26.04 21.80
N ALA A 168 34.49 26.48 20.62
CA ALA A 168 35.34 27.66 20.44
C ALA A 168 34.53 28.98 20.59
N ASP A 169 35.21 30.08 20.85
CA ASP A 169 34.60 31.40 21.06
C ASP A 169 33.78 31.92 19.88
N CYS A 170 34.01 31.39 18.66
CA CYS A 170 33.23 31.78 17.49
C CYS A 170 31.73 31.52 17.65
N PHE A 171 31.35 30.52 18.44
CA PHE A 171 29.92 30.22 18.67
C PHE A 171 29.20 31.36 19.38
N SER A 172 29.88 32.15 20.21
CA SER A 172 29.29 33.34 20.85
C SER A 172 28.86 34.41 19.83
N LYS A 173 29.43 34.42 18.62
CA LYS A 173 29.12 35.35 17.53
C LYS A 173 27.94 34.90 16.68
N LEU A 174 27.52 33.63 16.77
CA LEU A 174 26.39 33.07 16.04
C LEU A 174 25.06 33.47 16.68
N SER A 175 24.79 34.78 16.73
CA SER A 175 23.68 35.35 17.51
C SER A 175 22.27 34.90 17.03
N ARG A 176 22.17 34.36 15.80
CA ARG A 176 20.92 33.86 15.21
C ARG A 176 20.72 32.36 15.42
N LEU A 177 21.68 31.67 16.01
CA LEU A 177 21.62 30.23 16.19
C LEU A 177 20.44 29.84 17.10
N GLN A 178 19.58 28.96 16.58
CA GLN A 178 18.38 28.46 17.24
C GLN A 178 18.50 26.99 17.61
N VAL A 179 19.14 26.21 16.74
CA VAL A 179 19.30 24.76 16.96
C VAL A 179 20.78 24.40 16.83
N LEU A 180 21.25 23.67 17.82
CA LEU A 180 22.60 23.11 17.84
C LEU A 180 22.52 21.63 18.22
N SER A 181 22.98 20.75 17.32
CA SER A 181 23.19 19.33 17.60
C SER A 181 24.68 19.03 17.42
N MET A 182 25.32 18.50 18.45
CA MET A 182 26.78 18.32 18.48
C MET A 182 27.24 17.07 19.21
N GLY A 183 28.55 16.83 19.18
CA GLY A 183 29.20 15.70 19.85
C GLY A 183 29.30 14.47 18.97
N GLY A 184 29.75 13.38 19.55
CA GLY A 184 29.95 12.11 18.81
C GLY A 184 30.36 10.95 19.70
N PRO A 185 30.58 9.78 19.10
CA PRO A 185 30.85 8.52 19.84
C PRO A 185 32.18 8.50 20.60
N LEU A 186 33.08 9.44 20.35
CA LEU A 186 34.37 9.53 21.02
C LEU A 186 34.38 10.58 22.17
N VAL A 187 33.30 11.33 22.36
CA VAL A 187 33.19 12.28 23.47
C VAL A 187 32.93 11.51 24.77
N MET A 188 33.97 11.25 25.51
CA MET A 188 33.93 10.41 26.73
C MET A 188 33.46 11.14 28.01
N GLY A 189 33.17 12.41 27.94
CA GLY A 189 32.68 13.18 29.09
C GLY A 189 32.46 14.66 28.75
N LEU A 190 31.82 15.35 29.66
CA LEU A 190 31.52 16.78 29.56
C LEU A 190 32.18 17.56 30.70
N LYS A 191 32.74 18.74 30.36
CA LYS A 191 33.42 19.65 31.28
C LYS A 191 32.64 20.95 31.44
N GLN A 192 32.77 21.59 32.59
CA GLN A 192 32.07 22.82 32.91
C GLN A 192 32.29 23.97 31.92
N LYS A 193 33.43 23.99 31.23
CA LYS A 193 33.79 25.06 30.26
C LYS A 193 33.34 24.77 28.84
N ASP A 194 32.87 23.56 28.52
CA ASP A 194 32.62 23.11 27.15
C ASP A 194 31.61 23.99 26.40
N PHE A 195 30.59 24.48 27.10
CA PHE A 195 29.51 25.26 26.48
C PHE A 195 29.49 26.75 26.86
N GLN A 196 30.55 27.29 27.46
CA GLN A 196 30.64 28.71 27.85
C GLN A 196 30.33 29.67 26.70
N PRO A 197 30.72 29.42 25.42
CA PRO A 197 30.36 30.29 24.31
C PRO A 197 28.86 30.42 24.08
N LEU A 198 28.02 29.50 24.56
CA LEU A 198 26.56 29.52 24.41
C LEU A 198 25.84 30.34 25.51
N LYS A 199 26.53 30.85 26.51
CA LYS A 199 25.95 31.52 27.71
C LYS A 199 24.90 32.57 27.37
N ASN A 200 25.11 33.34 26.31
CA ASN A 200 24.25 34.48 25.93
C ASN A 200 23.26 34.12 24.78
N LEU A 201 23.28 32.88 24.30
CA LEU A 201 22.43 32.43 23.22
C LEU A 201 21.15 31.77 23.79
N LYS A 202 20.01 32.10 23.19
CA LYS A 202 18.72 31.48 23.50
C LYS A 202 18.36 30.50 22.36
N LEU A 203 18.67 29.25 22.59
CA LEU A 203 18.41 28.20 21.63
C LEU A 203 16.94 27.73 21.71
N GLN A 204 16.41 27.27 20.59
CA GLN A 204 15.17 26.51 20.54
C GLN A 204 15.43 25.02 20.83
N GLY A 205 16.54 24.49 20.30
CA GLY A 205 16.94 23.11 20.49
C GLY A 205 18.45 22.97 20.71
N PHE A 206 18.81 22.15 21.69
CA PHE A 206 20.19 21.71 21.93
C PHE A 206 20.22 20.20 22.11
N ALA A 207 21.10 19.53 21.36
CA ALA A 207 21.34 18.12 21.51
C ALA A 207 22.84 17.81 21.61
N ILE A 208 23.20 16.94 22.55
CA ILE A 208 24.56 16.46 22.73
C ILE A 208 24.65 14.96 22.62
N LYS A 209 25.56 14.48 21.80
CA LYS A 209 25.93 13.07 21.72
C LYS A 209 27.28 12.84 22.38
N CYS A 210 27.33 11.86 23.26
CA CYS A 210 28.57 11.41 23.89
C CYS A 210 28.80 9.92 23.57
N SER A 211 29.93 9.44 24.04
CA SER A 211 30.32 8.03 23.95
C SER A 211 29.28 7.13 24.68
N SER A 212 29.12 5.94 24.16
CA SER A 212 28.42 4.85 24.86
C SER A 212 29.17 4.36 26.13
N HIS A 213 30.36 4.87 26.36
CA HIS A 213 31.15 4.62 27.56
C HIS A 213 31.53 5.97 28.21
N LEU A 214 30.50 6.71 28.69
CA LEU A 214 30.74 7.98 29.39
C LEU A 214 31.62 7.76 30.63
N ARG A 215 32.76 8.45 30.70
CA ARG A 215 33.75 8.28 31.79
C ARG A 215 33.61 9.29 32.88
N TYR A 216 33.18 10.51 32.56
CA TYR A 216 33.08 11.58 33.56
C TYR A 216 32.01 12.61 33.13
N TYR A 217 31.48 13.27 34.13
CA TYR A 217 30.60 14.42 33.97
C TYR A 217 30.97 15.47 35.07
N GLU A 218 31.34 16.67 34.65
CA GLU A 218 31.63 17.76 35.59
C GLU A 218 30.33 18.52 35.88
N PRO A 219 29.91 18.62 37.16
CA PRO A 219 28.74 19.43 37.55
C PRO A 219 28.87 20.88 37.06
N GLY A 220 27.76 21.46 36.58
CA GLY A 220 27.74 22.79 35.97
C GLY A 220 28.00 22.81 34.47
N SER A 221 28.28 21.66 33.84
CA SER A 221 28.55 21.59 32.39
C SER A 221 27.38 22.10 31.55
N LEU A 222 26.15 21.85 31.95
CA LEU A 222 24.93 22.22 31.20
C LEU A 222 24.27 23.51 31.75
N GLU A 223 24.79 24.08 32.85
CA GLU A 223 24.16 25.23 33.51
C GLU A 223 24.02 26.46 32.61
N VAL A 224 25.00 26.69 31.73
CA VAL A 224 25.04 27.90 30.88
C VAL A 224 24.08 27.82 29.69
N ILE A 225 23.58 26.63 29.33
CA ILE A 225 22.76 26.42 28.16
C ILE A 225 21.33 26.89 28.39
N GLN A 226 20.85 27.80 27.56
CA GLN A 226 19.47 28.27 27.52
C GLN A 226 18.77 27.72 26.29
N THR A 227 17.88 26.77 26.47
CA THR A 227 17.15 26.14 25.36
C THR A 227 15.74 25.74 25.78
N SER A 228 14.83 25.65 24.79
CA SER A 228 13.48 25.14 25.02
C SER A 228 13.34 23.62 24.78
N GLN A 229 14.27 23.01 24.04
CA GLN A 229 14.31 21.57 23.81
C GLN A 229 15.73 21.07 24.07
N MET A 230 15.83 19.97 24.82
CA MET A 230 17.12 19.42 25.22
C MET A 230 17.14 17.90 24.95
N GLY A 231 18.16 17.46 24.21
CA GLY A 231 18.38 16.07 23.89
C GLY A 231 19.75 15.56 24.34
N PHE A 232 19.74 14.38 24.95
CA PHE A 232 20.93 13.67 25.40
C PHE A 232 21.03 12.32 24.72
N ASP A 233 22.09 12.07 23.99
CA ASP A 233 22.42 10.77 23.42
C ASP A 233 23.73 10.27 24.05
N MET A 234 23.60 9.53 25.14
CA MET A 234 24.75 9.04 25.89
C MET A 234 24.37 7.88 26.81
N ALA A 235 25.27 6.95 26.99
CA ALA A 235 25.11 5.83 27.92
C ALA A 235 25.85 6.11 29.24
N ILE A 236 25.12 5.96 30.33
CA ILE A 236 25.62 6.20 31.71
C ILE A 236 25.78 4.92 32.50
N ASP A 237 25.80 3.76 31.83
CA ASP A 237 25.91 2.44 32.46
C ASP A 237 27.02 2.36 33.49
N GLN A 238 28.17 3.00 33.23
CA GLN A 238 29.33 2.99 34.10
C GLN A 238 29.30 4.12 35.17
N HIS A 239 28.56 5.18 34.93
CA HIS A 239 28.46 6.37 35.76
C HIS A 239 27.03 6.86 35.94
N PRO A 240 26.13 6.10 36.59
CA PRO A 240 24.72 6.48 36.73
C PRO A 240 24.50 7.82 37.41
N ASN A 241 25.40 8.20 38.37
CA ASN A 241 25.35 9.46 39.08
C ASN A 241 25.57 10.70 38.18
N ALA A 242 26.08 10.49 36.95
CA ALA A 242 26.12 11.58 35.98
C ALA A 242 24.71 12.15 35.72
N LEU A 243 23.67 11.31 35.68
CA LEU A 243 22.30 11.77 35.50
C LEU A 243 21.84 12.70 36.62
N VAL A 244 22.23 12.42 37.88
CA VAL A 244 21.89 13.26 39.05
C VAL A 244 22.43 14.67 38.84
N HIS A 245 23.70 14.80 38.46
CA HIS A 245 24.33 16.09 38.20
C HIS A 245 23.76 16.78 36.95
N MET A 246 23.49 16.05 35.87
CA MET A 246 22.85 16.60 34.68
C MET A 246 21.47 17.18 34.99
N LEU A 247 20.67 16.49 35.78
CA LEU A 247 19.35 16.97 36.19
C LEU A 247 19.45 18.19 37.13
N GLN A 248 20.50 18.28 37.96
CA GLN A 248 20.80 19.45 38.76
C GLN A 248 21.18 20.67 37.93
N ASP A 249 22.01 20.51 36.90
CA ASP A 249 22.45 21.59 36.00
C ASP A 249 21.29 22.22 35.22
N ILE A 250 20.27 21.42 34.93
CA ILE A 250 19.08 21.86 34.18
C ILE A 250 17.89 22.17 35.12
N ALA A 251 18.06 22.03 36.41
CA ALA A 251 17.02 22.34 37.37
C ALA A 251 16.50 23.77 37.23
N ASN A 252 15.20 23.97 37.53
CA ASN A 252 14.50 25.26 37.46
C ASN A 252 14.40 25.90 36.06
N LYS A 253 15.00 25.32 35.03
CA LYS A 253 14.79 25.74 33.64
C LYS A 253 13.47 25.22 33.10
N THR A 254 12.96 25.90 32.05
CA THR A 254 11.67 25.51 31.42
C THR A 254 11.92 24.97 30.03
N PHE A 255 11.42 23.77 29.79
CA PHE A 255 11.55 23.06 28.51
C PHE A 255 10.18 22.75 27.92
N THR A 256 10.13 22.66 26.61
CA THR A 256 9.03 22.01 25.87
C THR A 256 9.25 20.51 25.82
N VAL A 257 10.48 20.08 25.53
CA VAL A 257 10.85 18.65 25.37
C VAL A 257 12.21 18.42 26.04
N ILE A 258 12.31 17.34 26.81
CA ILE A 258 13.57 16.73 27.21
C ILE A 258 13.60 15.31 26.71
N GLN A 259 14.70 14.90 26.08
CA GLN A 259 14.88 13.57 25.55
C GLN A 259 16.18 12.94 26.02
N PHE A 260 16.08 11.75 26.56
CA PHE A 260 17.21 10.89 26.88
C PHE A 260 17.24 9.73 25.90
N ARG A 261 18.38 9.55 25.22
CA ARG A 261 18.62 8.46 24.28
C ARG A 261 19.78 7.61 24.76
N ASN A 262 19.61 6.28 24.67
CA ASN A 262 20.62 5.29 25.04
C ASN A 262 21.07 5.38 26.53
N LEU A 263 20.24 5.89 27.42
CA LEU A 263 20.63 6.20 28.81
C LEU A 263 21.26 4.99 29.52
N PHE A 264 20.76 3.79 29.29
CA PHE A 264 21.35 2.50 29.66
C PHE A 264 21.41 1.61 28.43
N GLU A 265 22.54 1.54 27.76
CA GLU A 265 22.67 0.83 26.51
C GLU A 265 23.03 -0.65 26.71
N PHE A 266 23.90 -0.94 27.67
CA PHE A 266 24.49 -2.27 27.85
C PHE A 266 23.89 -3.06 29.00
N THR A 267 23.59 -2.39 30.12
CA THR A 267 23.19 -3.05 31.38
C THR A 267 21.90 -2.45 31.94
N TYR A 268 21.17 -3.25 32.70
CA TYR A 268 20.05 -2.74 33.51
C TYR A 268 20.59 -2.09 34.78
N TYR A 269 20.04 -0.94 35.14
CA TYR A 269 20.42 -0.27 36.39
C TYR A 269 20.01 -1.11 37.59
N MET A 270 21.00 -1.55 38.38
CA MET A 270 20.81 -2.39 39.58
C MET A 270 21.02 -1.62 40.88
N GLY A 271 21.35 -0.32 40.80
CA GLY A 271 21.50 0.53 41.96
C GLY A 271 20.19 0.79 42.71
N GLN A 272 20.29 1.06 44.02
CA GLN A 272 19.13 1.44 44.84
C GLN A 272 18.96 2.95 44.97
N GLU A 273 19.95 3.73 44.58
CA GLU A 273 19.87 5.19 44.60
C GLU A 273 18.90 5.72 43.57
N ASP A 274 18.08 6.70 43.96
CA ASP A 274 17.15 7.33 43.02
C ASP A 274 17.87 8.36 42.13
N ILE A 275 18.35 7.91 41.00
CA ILE A 275 19.05 8.75 40.03
C ILE A 275 18.13 9.74 39.30
N PHE A 276 16.83 9.60 39.40
CA PHE A 276 15.84 10.49 38.83
C PHE A 276 15.31 11.57 39.76
N GLN A 277 15.79 11.63 41.03
CA GLN A 277 15.30 12.58 42.00
C GLN A 277 15.32 14.06 41.55
N GLY A 278 16.23 14.40 40.64
CA GLY A 278 16.33 15.73 40.03
C GLY A 278 15.17 16.09 39.08
N LEU A 279 14.43 15.12 38.56
CA LEU A 279 13.30 15.37 37.66
C LEU A 279 12.22 16.25 38.30
N LYS A 280 12.00 16.13 39.62
CA LYS A 280 11.00 16.94 40.35
C LYS A 280 11.24 18.47 40.30
N HIS A 281 12.47 18.88 39.98
CA HIS A 281 12.86 20.30 39.85
C HIS A 281 12.83 20.81 38.42
N ILE A 282 12.45 19.96 37.44
CA ILE A 282 12.44 20.30 36.02
C ILE A 282 11.03 20.70 35.59
N LYS A 283 10.94 21.84 34.89
CA LYS A 283 9.70 22.30 34.26
C LYS A 283 9.71 21.94 32.77
N ALA A 284 9.12 20.80 32.39
CA ALA A 284 9.02 20.39 31.02
C ALA A 284 7.57 20.01 30.63
N LYS A 285 7.22 20.10 29.35
CA LYS A 285 5.92 19.62 28.84
C LYS A 285 5.96 18.16 28.48
N GLN A 286 7.07 17.69 27.90
CA GLN A 286 7.26 16.33 27.43
C GLN A 286 8.63 15.79 27.87
N LEU A 287 8.63 14.53 28.28
CA LEU A 287 9.81 13.72 28.53
C LEU A 287 9.81 12.52 27.60
N ILE A 288 10.95 12.24 26.97
CA ILE A 288 11.14 11.11 26.04
C ILE A 288 12.34 10.29 26.51
N PHE A 289 12.13 8.99 26.69
CA PHE A 289 13.19 8.00 26.77
C PHE A 289 13.22 7.22 25.46
N HIS A 290 14.36 7.24 24.78
CA HIS A 290 14.53 6.63 23.49
C HIS A 290 15.72 5.68 23.50
N ARG A 291 15.50 4.41 23.29
CA ARG A 291 16.45 3.30 23.40
C ARG A 291 17.08 3.20 24.79
N GLY A 292 17.17 1.99 25.28
CA GLY A 292 17.85 1.70 26.53
C GLY A 292 17.24 0.52 27.26
N LYS A 293 17.97 0.00 28.21
CA LYS A 293 17.59 -1.11 29.07
C LYS A 293 17.00 -0.59 30.38
N PHE A 294 15.71 -0.80 30.55
CA PHE A 294 14.99 -0.37 31.75
C PHE A 294 14.52 -1.61 32.54
N ASN A 295 14.61 -1.57 33.81
CA ASN A 295 13.95 -2.52 34.69
C ASN A 295 12.79 -1.86 35.47
N GLU A 296 12.02 -2.67 36.19
CA GLU A 296 10.88 -2.20 36.96
C GLU A 296 11.27 -1.10 37.99
N ASN A 297 12.43 -1.23 38.64
CA ASN A 297 12.89 -0.24 39.61
C ASN A 297 13.20 1.10 38.94
N LEU A 298 13.92 1.09 37.83
CA LEU A 298 14.31 2.30 37.14
C LEU A 298 13.12 3.11 36.65
N ILE A 299 12.15 2.44 35.98
CA ILE A 299 10.95 3.13 35.51
C ILE A 299 10.10 3.65 36.70
N ARG A 300 10.02 2.91 37.77
CA ARG A 300 9.30 3.32 38.96
C ARG A 300 9.92 4.58 39.61
N MET A 301 11.26 4.65 39.75
CA MET A 301 11.97 5.84 40.21
C MET A 301 11.61 7.04 39.32
N ALA A 302 11.63 6.89 37.98
CA ALA A 302 11.27 7.96 37.10
C ALA A 302 9.80 8.40 37.28
N LEU A 303 8.86 7.49 37.36
CA LEU A 303 7.42 7.78 37.48
C LEU A 303 7.07 8.43 38.82
N ILE A 304 7.70 8.03 39.94
CA ILE A 304 7.51 8.65 41.25
C ILE A 304 7.94 10.11 41.22
N ASN A 305 9.12 10.39 40.61
CA ASN A 305 9.59 11.76 40.52
C ASN A 305 8.77 12.62 39.57
N LEU A 306 8.18 12.01 38.51
CA LEU A 306 7.30 12.70 37.59
C LEU A 306 6.00 13.20 38.22
N GLN A 307 5.50 12.56 39.27
CA GLN A 307 4.27 13.01 39.98
C GLN A 307 4.35 14.45 40.46
N ALA A 308 5.53 14.90 40.88
CA ALA A 308 5.76 16.26 41.39
C ALA A 308 6.04 17.27 40.25
N THR A 309 5.98 16.86 38.97
CA THR A 309 6.36 17.71 37.84
C THR A 309 5.18 18.28 37.06
N SER A 310 5.46 19.26 36.20
CA SER A 310 4.51 19.80 35.24
C SER A 310 4.49 19.00 33.89
N ILE A 311 5.19 17.87 33.85
CA ILE A 311 5.28 17.05 32.61
C ILE A 311 3.92 16.43 32.31
N LYS A 312 3.43 16.70 31.10
CA LYS A 312 2.12 16.22 30.63
C LYS A 312 2.22 15.10 29.59
N ARG A 313 3.40 14.91 29.00
CA ARG A 313 3.62 13.87 27.98
C ARG A 313 4.85 13.05 28.33
N LEU A 314 4.68 11.74 28.38
CA LEU A 314 5.76 10.77 28.55
C LEU A 314 5.79 9.84 27.34
N THR A 315 6.96 9.65 26.75
CA THR A 315 7.16 8.77 25.62
C THR A 315 8.31 7.82 25.91
N LEU A 316 8.05 6.52 25.78
CA LEU A 316 9.03 5.44 25.90
C LEU A 316 9.15 4.78 24.54
N GLN A 317 10.33 4.81 23.91
CA GLN A 317 10.55 4.29 22.56
C GLN A 317 11.78 3.38 22.50
N TYR A 318 11.64 2.21 21.90
CA TYR A 318 12.71 1.22 21.74
C TYR A 318 13.36 0.84 23.08
N ILE A 319 12.53 0.62 24.09
CA ILE A 319 12.98 0.28 25.44
C ILE A 319 12.99 -1.24 25.60
N ASP A 320 14.11 -1.77 26.04
CA ASP A 320 14.25 -3.17 26.46
C ASP A 320 13.95 -3.27 27.96
N PHE A 321 12.81 -3.90 28.30
CA PHE A 321 12.36 -4.04 29.69
C PHE A 321 12.79 -5.38 30.28
N ALA A 322 13.24 -5.37 31.52
CA ALA A 322 13.46 -6.57 32.32
C ALA A 322 12.79 -6.48 33.69
N ARG A 323 12.41 -7.62 34.25
CA ARG A 323 11.99 -7.71 35.66
C ARG A 323 13.18 -7.48 36.57
N SER A 324 12.97 -6.74 37.68
CA SER A 324 13.96 -6.63 38.69
C SER A 324 13.97 -7.90 39.56
N PRO A 325 15.11 -8.59 39.72
CA PRO A 325 15.17 -9.79 40.57
C PRO A 325 14.94 -9.51 42.05
N THR A 326 15.06 -8.26 42.45
CA THR A 326 14.92 -7.79 43.84
C THR A 326 13.62 -7.04 44.08
N PHE A 327 12.67 -7.08 43.15
CA PHE A 327 11.38 -6.43 43.36
C PHE A 327 10.60 -7.16 44.43
N VAL A 328 10.67 -6.62 45.67
CA VAL A 328 9.78 -6.98 46.77
C VAL A 328 8.63 -6.00 46.72
N ASP A 329 7.41 -6.47 46.55
CA ASP A 329 6.19 -5.68 46.68
C ASP A 329 6.09 -5.19 48.15
N SER A 330 6.83 -4.10 48.47
CA SER A 330 6.81 -3.48 49.79
C SER A 330 5.56 -2.63 49.95
N GLY A 331 4.40 -3.27 49.92
CA GLY A 331 3.07 -2.75 50.29
C GLY A 331 2.86 -1.24 50.30
N ALA A 332 1.76 -0.79 49.84
CA ALA A 332 1.05 0.50 50.11
C ALA A 332 1.80 1.86 50.13
N SER A 333 3.10 1.94 50.40
CA SER A 333 3.75 3.23 50.64
C SER A 333 4.33 3.93 49.41
N SER A 334 4.17 3.37 48.21
CA SER A 334 4.74 3.93 46.97
C SER A 334 3.82 3.81 45.79
N SER A 335 2.53 3.94 45.96
CA SER A 335 1.56 3.98 44.86
C SER A 335 1.77 5.27 44.05
N ILE A 336 1.86 5.13 42.73
CA ILE A 336 1.95 6.25 41.79
C ILE A 336 0.52 6.76 41.54
N THR A 337 -0.04 7.51 42.49
CA THR A 337 -1.46 7.92 42.43
C THR A 337 -1.71 9.26 41.77
N ASP A 338 -0.71 10.13 41.74
CA ASP A 338 -0.86 11.52 41.30
C ASP A 338 -0.24 11.86 39.95
N LEU A 339 0.17 10.88 39.19
CA LEU A 339 0.73 11.07 37.86
C LEU A 339 -0.34 11.50 36.85
N ALA A 340 -0.41 12.81 36.57
CA ALA A 340 -1.40 13.42 35.67
C ALA A 340 -0.81 13.66 34.29
N LEU A 341 -0.68 12.61 33.49
CA LEU A 341 -0.23 12.69 32.11
C LEU A 341 -1.42 12.95 31.16
N ASP A 342 -1.28 13.93 30.28
CA ASP A 342 -2.19 14.11 29.17
C ASP A 342 -1.96 13.02 28.11
N LYS A 343 -0.68 12.63 27.88
CA LYS A 343 -0.32 11.62 26.88
C LYS A 343 0.80 10.70 27.37
N LEU A 344 0.58 9.39 27.17
CA LEU A 344 1.58 8.35 27.34
C LEU A 344 1.73 7.56 26.05
N ASP A 345 2.94 7.57 25.50
CA ASP A 345 3.30 6.82 24.29
C ASP A 345 4.30 5.71 24.65
N LEU A 346 3.95 4.48 24.30
CA LEU A 346 4.78 3.28 24.44
C LEU A 346 5.04 2.70 23.03
N TRP A 347 6.29 2.75 22.56
CA TRP A 347 6.67 2.38 21.20
C TRP A 347 7.83 1.40 21.19
N TYR A 348 7.69 0.27 20.49
CA TYR A 348 8.75 -0.74 20.36
C TYR A 348 9.33 -1.12 21.72
N ILE A 349 8.47 -1.60 22.61
CA ILE A 349 8.87 -2.09 23.92
C ILE A 349 9.12 -3.59 23.81
N SER A 350 10.33 -4.06 24.06
CA SER A 350 10.62 -5.48 24.19
C SER A 350 10.13 -6.02 25.53
N ASN A 351 9.83 -7.31 25.59
CA ASN A 351 9.32 -8.00 26.77
C ASN A 351 8.07 -7.33 27.38
N PRO A 352 6.98 -7.25 26.59
CA PRO A 352 5.74 -6.60 27.06
C PRO A 352 5.12 -7.28 28.29
N ASP A 353 5.45 -8.56 28.56
CA ASP A 353 5.00 -9.26 29.75
C ASP A 353 5.57 -8.65 31.05
N VAL A 354 6.67 -7.91 30.95
CA VAL A 354 7.20 -7.11 32.04
C VAL A 354 6.39 -5.82 32.26
N LEU A 355 5.73 -5.34 31.20
CA LEU A 355 4.70 -4.28 31.33
C LEU A 355 3.42 -4.78 31.99
N ARG A 356 3.26 -6.07 32.22
CA ARG A 356 2.41 -6.56 33.33
C ARG A 356 3.04 -6.16 34.66
N PHE A 357 3.47 -4.90 34.76
CA PHE A 357 3.59 -4.22 36.03
C PHE A 357 2.37 -4.66 36.83
N ASP A 358 2.56 -5.15 38.00
CA ASP A 358 1.47 -5.41 38.90
C ASP A 358 0.42 -4.32 38.68
N TRP A 359 -0.66 -4.68 37.95
CA TRP A 359 -1.67 -3.75 37.42
C TRP A 359 -2.44 -2.99 38.49
N ARG A 360 -2.06 -3.16 39.71
CA ARG A 360 -2.33 -2.23 40.82
C ARG A 360 -1.71 -0.84 40.62
N PHE A 361 -1.02 -0.61 39.48
CA PHE A 361 -0.58 0.71 39.08
C PHE A 361 -1.77 1.62 38.76
N THR A 362 -2.11 2.41 39.70
CA THR A 362 -3.13 3.46 39.57
C THR A 362 -2.69 4.63 38.66
N TRP A 363 -1.47 4.57 38.11
CA TRP A 363 -0.90 5.66 37.34
C TRP A 363 -1.58 5.91 35.99
N PHE A 364 -2.29 4.92 35.42
CA PHE A 364 -3.10 5.07 34.22
C PHE A 364 -4.41 5.86 34.46
N LYS A 365 -4.90 6.00 35.67
CA LYS A 365 -6.20 6.64 35.96
C LYS A 365 -6.34 8.06 35.42
N LYS A 366 -5.26 8.82 35.42
CA LYS A 366 -5.25 10.22 34.97
C LYS A 366 -4.70 10.43 33.57
N VAL A 367 -4.27 9.35 32.86
CA VAL A 367 -3.80 9.43 31.50
C VAL A 367 -4.99 9.65 30.58
N LYS A 368 -4.92 10.68 29.72
CA LYS A 368 -6.00 10.98 28.75
C LYS A 368 -5.79 10.32 27.41
N GLN A 369 -4.58 10.30 26.91
CA GLN A 369 -4.22 9.69 25.62
C GLN A 369 -3.18 8.61 25.88
N LEU A 370 -3.55 7.36 25.62
CA LEU A 370 -2.68 6.19 25.76
C LEU A 370 -2.42 5.59 24.40
N SER A 371 -1.14 5.52 24.00
CA SER A 371 -0.70 4.90 22.76
C SER A 371 0.28 3.76 23.08
N ILE A 372 -0.04 2.55 22.61
CA ILE A 372 0.77 1.34 22.81
C ILE A 372 0.95 0.67 21.43
N GLN A 373 2.10 0.91 20.79
CA GLN A 373 2.36 0.48 19.43
C GLN A 373 3.64 -0.33 19.32
N HIS A 374 3.63 -1.35 18.43
CA HIS A 374 4.77 -2.25 18.23
C HIS A 374 5.29 -2.90 19.51
N VAL A 375 4.40 -3.20 20.44
CA VAL A 375 4.73 -3.83 21.72
C VAL A 375 4.48 -5.34 21.67
N TYR A 376 3.77 -5.81 20.65
CA TYR A 376 3.46 -7.23 20.39
C TYR A 376 2.76 -7.94 21.55
N PHE A 377 2.01 -7.22 22.35
CA PHE A 377 1.16 -7.88 23.36
C PHE A 377 -0.05 -8.51 22.69
N ASN A 378 -0.41 -9.71 23.17
CA ASN A 378 -1.48 -10.50 22.56
C ASN A 378 -2.81 -10.35 23.29
N SER A 379 -2.80 -9.94 24.55
CA SER A 379 -4.01 -9.79 25.35
C SER A 379 -3.83 -8.74 26.43
N ALA A 380 -4.90 -8.00 26.72
CA ALA A 380 -4.97 -7.11 27.86
C ALA A 380 -5.73 -7.80 28.99
N PRO A 381 -5.19 -7.88 30.22
CA PRO A 381 -5.91 -8.39 31.39
C PRO A 381 -7.15 -7.56 31.70
N CYS A 382 -8.21 -8.19 32.22
CA CYS A 382 -9.47 -7.49 32.52
C CYS A 382 -9.29 -6.28 33.44
N ASP A 383 -8.46 -6.41 34.46
CA ASP A 383 -8.19 -5.41 35.49
C ASP A 383 -7.54 -4.12 34.91
N SER A 384 -6.79 -4.26 33.80
CA SER A 384 -6.10 -3.13 33.17
C SER A 384 -7.09 -2.08 32.63
N TRP A 385 -8.21 -2.53 32.08
CA TRP A 385 -9.22 -1.64 31.51
C TRP A 385 -9.96 -0.83 32.58
N VAL A 386 -10.12 -1.39 33.80
CA VAL A 386 -10.78 -0.71 34.91
C VAL A 386 -9.97 0.49 35.38
N GLU A 387 -8.65 0.39 35.38
CA GLU A 387 -7.76 1.47 35.79
C GLU A 387 -7.64 2.63 34.76
N MET A 388 -8.15 2.46 33.57
CA MET A 388 -8.04 3.45 32.49
C MET A 388 -9.21 4.45 32.43
N ASN A 389 -9.79 4.81 33.57
CA ASN A 389 -10.98 5.68 33.63
C ASN A 389 -10.79 7.08 33.04
N GLY A 390 -9.56 7.61 33.00
CA GLY A 390 -9.23 8.92 32.44
C GLY A 390 -9.03 8.93 30.93
N VAL A 391 -8.92 7.74 30.29
CA VAL A 391 -8.52 7.64 28.88
C VAL A 391 -9.62 8.14 27.95
N GLU A 392 -9.29 9.15 27.18
CA GLU A 392 -10.13 9.75 26.14
C GLU A 392 -9.78 9.19 24.75
N LEU A 393 -8.48 8.87 24.52
CA LEU A 393 -7.97 8.26 23.29
C LEU A 393 -7.12 7.04 23.66
N LEU A 394 -7.51 5.88 23.12
CA LEU A 394 -6.74 4.65 23.20
C LEU A 394 -6.25 4.26 21.80
N ASP A 395 -4.94 4.17 21.65
CA ASP A 395 -4.29 3.74 20.43
C ASP A 395 -3.46 2.48 20.70
N VAL A 396 -3.92 1.36 20.19
CA VAL A 396 -3.25 0.05 20.26
C VAL A 396 -2.93 -0.49 18.88
N SER A 397 -2.71 0.42 17.94
CA SER A 397 -2.34 0.10 16.57
C SER A 397 -0.97 -0.58 16.47
N ASN A 398 -0.70 -1.18 15.33
CA ASN A 398 0.59 -1.81 15.03
C ASN A 398 1.02 -2.90 16.03
N ASN A 399 0.08 -3.75 16.44
CA ASN A 399 0.33 -4.91 17.30
C ASN A 399 -0.12 -6.20 16.59
N ARG A 400 -0.42 -7.24 17.31
CA ARG A 400 -0.95 -8.52 16.79
C ARG A 400 -2.23 -8.95 17.47
N LEU A 401 -3.05 -7.97 17.80
CA LEU A 401 -4.29 -8.22 18.53
C LEU A 401 -5.31 -8.90 17.64
N LYS A 402 -5.90 -9.98 18.17
CA LYS A 402 -7.07 -10.65 17.61
C LYS A 402 -8.33 -10.25 18.36
N ASN A 403 -9.51 -10.48 17.79
CA ASN A 403 -10.78 -10.08 18.41
C ASN A 403 -10.92 -10.52 19.87
N GLU A 404 -10.61 -11.79 20.14
CA GLU A 404 -10.69 -12.41 21.47
C GLU A 404 -9.68 -11.90 22.48
N PHE A 405 -8.61 -11.23 22.01
CA PHE A 405 -7.54 -10.69 22.85
C PHE A 405 -7.64 -9.18 23.08
N VAL A 406 -8.27 -8.45 22.15
CA VAL A 406 -8.57 -7.03 22.38
C VAL A 406 -9.64 -6.93 23.48
N PHE A 407 -10.66 -7.79 23.38
CA PHE A 407 -11.77 -7.84 24.31
C PHE A 407 -12.02 -9.28 24.74
N ASN A 408 -11.55 -9.63 25.92
CA ASN A 408 -11.82 -10.93 26.48
C ASN A 408 -13.31 -11.01 26.88
N GLN A 409 -14.04 -11.98 26.32
CA GLN A 409 -15.47 -12.17 26.61
C GLN A 409 -15.77 -12.46 28.11
N ARG A 410 -14.74 -12.82 28.87
CA ARG A 410 -14.85 -13.05 30.32
C ARG A 410 -14.73 -11.78 31.14
N CYS A 411 -14.31 -10.65 30.52
CA CYS A 411 -14.20 -9.38 31.22
C CYS A 411 -15.54 -8.64 31.24
N ASP A 412 -15.84 -7.99 32.36
CA ASP A 412 -16.92 -7.02 32.44
C ASP A 412 -16.38 -5.64 32.11
N TYR A 413 -16.75 -5.12 30.93
CA TYR A 413 -16.34 -3.78 30.49
C TYR A 413 -17.29 -2.66 30.92
N LYS A 414 -18.31 -2.99 31.73
CA LYS A 414 -19.27 -2.01 32.22
C LYS A 414 -18.57 -0.98 33.10
N ASN A 415 -18.77 0.29 32.78
CA ASN A 415 -18.13 1.44 33.44
C ASN A 415 -16.61 1.51 33.28
N THR A 416 -16.00 0.74 32.40
CA THR A 416 -14.58 0.93 32.04
C THR A 416 -14.46 2.03 31.01
N MET A 417 -13.41 2.83 31.08
CA MET A 417 -13.09 3.91 30.14
C MET A 417 -14.31 4.80 29.78
N PRO A 418 -15.02 5.39 30.72
CA PRO A 418 -16.25 6.13 30.46
C PRO A 418 -16.04 7.37 29.58
N ASN A 419 -14.81 7.87 29.47
CA ASN A 419 -14.45 9.05 28.67
C ASN A 419 -13.85 8.69 27.32
N LEU A 420 -13.80 7.42 26.91
CA LEU A 420 -13.18 7.01 25.66
C LEU A 420 -13.95 7.54 24.45
N HIS A 421 -13.35 8.48 23.72
CA HIS A 421 -13.90 9.06 22.50
C HIS A 421 -13.31 8.47 21.22
N THR A 422 -12.03 8.09 21.26
CA THR A 422 -11.28 7.61 20.11
C THR A 422 -10.60 6.29 20.43
N PHE A 423 -10.87 5.29 19.62
CA PHE A 423 -10.26 3.98 19.70
C PHE A 423 -9.60 3.62 18.37
N ASN A 424 -8.28 3.52 18.38
CA ASN A 424 -7.48 3.11 17.24
C ASN A 424 -6.88 1.74 17.50
N THR A 425 -7.24 0.77 16.66
CA THR A 425 -6.65 -0.57 16.63
C THR A 425 -6.26 -0.97 15.22
N SER A 426 -5.80 0.00 14.44
CA SER A 426 -5.32 -0.24 13.09
C SER A 426 -4.08 -1.12 13.06
N ASN A 427 -3.85 -1.79 11.95
CA ASN A 427 -2.70 -2.67 11.74
C ASN A 427 -2.57 -3.74 12.84
N ASN A 428 -3.61 -4.55 12.95
CA ASN A 428 -3.70 -5.69 13.85
C ASN A 428 -4.22 -6.92 13.08
N GLU A 429 -4.66 -7.97 13.78
CA GLU A 429 -5.19 -9.20 13.20
C GLU A 429 -6.69 -9.40 13.49
N LEU A 430 -7.46 -8.31 13.49
CA LEU A 430 -8.91 -8.35 13.74
C LEU A 430 -9.64 -8.95 12.53
N THR A 431 -10.64 -9.81 12.80
CA THR A 431 -11.36 -10.56 11.75
C THR A 431 -12.88 -10.44 11.80
N SER A 432 -13.49 -9.96 12.89
CA SER A 432 -14.94 -9.91 13.06
C SER A 432 -15.42 -8.54 13.55
N LEU A 433 -16.19 -7.86 12.71
CA LEU A 433 -16.90 -6.63 13.04
C LEU A 433 -18.02 -6.88 14.07
N LYS A 434 -18.67 -8.01 14.00
CA LYS A 434 -19.72 -8.41 14.92
C LYS A 434 -19.24 -8.44 16.36
N ASP A 435 -18.10 -9.10 16.61
CA ASP A 435 -17.51 -9.17 17.94
C ASP A 435 -17.10 -7.78 18.42
N LEU A 436 -16.45 -6.99 17.55
CA LEU A 436 -16.03 -5.62 17.87
C LEU A 436 -17.22 -4.72 18.20
N SER A 437 -18.32 -4.81 17.46
CA SER A 437 -19.54 -4.03 17.74
C SER A 437 -20.15 -4.41 19.09
N SER A 438 -20.19 -5.70 19.40
CA SER A 438 -20.70 -6.20 20.67
C SER A 438 -19.85 -5.79 21.86
N LEU A 439 -18.53 -5.80 21.70
CA LEU A 439 -17.57 -5.55 22.77
C LEU A 439 -17.38 -4.06 23.05
N THR A 440 -17.46 -3.22 22.02
CA THR A 440 -17.36 -1.75 22.20
C THR A 440 -18.64 -1.11 22.74
N LYS A 441 -19.77 -1.82 22.78
CA LYS A 441 -21.09 -1.29 23.18
C LYS A 441 -21.15 -0.61 24.56
N GLU A 442 -20.18 -0.94 25.45
CA GLU A 442 -20.12 -0.37 26.79
C GLU A 442 -19.41 1.01 26.84
N PHE A 443 -18.67 1.37 25.79
CA PHE A 443 -17.95 2.66 25.70
C PHE A 443 -18.89 3.75 25.18
N GLN A 444 -19.71 4.33 26.04
CA GLN A 444 -20.82 5.21 25.67
C GLN A 444 -20.39 6.51 24.92
N GLN A 445 -19.20 7.03 25.22
CA GLN A 445 -18.71 8.28 24.62
C GLN A 445 -17.92 8.05 23.31
N LEU A 446 -17.80 6.81 22.87
CA LEU A 446 -17.01 6.46 21.68
C LEU A 446 -17.60 7.05 20.41
N LYS A 447 -16.79 7.80 19.66
CA LYS A 447 -17.18 8.51 18.43
C LYS A 447 -16.31 8.19 17.24
N VAL A 448 -15.04 7.88 17.48
CA VAL A 448 -14.05 7.65 16.43
C VAL A 448 -13.47 6.25 16.58
N LEU A 449 -13.59 5.46 15.52
CA LEU A 449 -13.03 4.11 15.40
C LEU A 449 -12.08 4.05 14.21
N ASP A 450 -10.89 3.53 14.43
CA ASP A 450 -9.94 3.22 13.39
C ASP A 450 -9.57 1.73 13.46
N PHE A 451 -10.01 0.99 12.45
CA PHE A 451 -9.80 -0.44 12.24
C PHE A 451 -9.04 -0.72 10.94
N SER A 452 -8.37 0.27 10.38
CA SER A 452 -7.63 0.10 9.14
C SER A 452 -6.52 -0.95 9.25
N TYR A 453 -6.09 -1.50 8.12
CA TYR A 453 -5.07 -2.55 8.06
C TYR A 453 -5.36 -3.76 8.97
N ASN A 454 -6.56 -4.31 8.86
CA ASN A 454 -6.98 -5.55 9.53
C ASN A 454 -7.50 -6.55 8.50
N LYS A 455 -8.21 -7.58 8.94
CA LYS A 455 -8.82 -8.62 8.10
C LYS A 455 -10.34 -8.65 8.29
N LEU A 456 -10.95 -7.49 8.38
CA LEU A 456 -12.38 -7.31 8.64
C LEU A 456 -13.19 -7.36 7.35
N GLY A 457 -14.51 -7.56 7.50
CA GLY A 457 -15.45 -7.43 6.40
C GLY A 457 -15.77 -8.74 5.68
N SER A 458 -15.54 -9.88 6.31
CA SER A 458 -15.93 -11.19 5.77
C SER A 458 -17.45 -11.35 5.66
N ALA A 459 -17.93 -12.27 4.83
CA ALA A 459 -19.35 -12.60 4.70
C ALA A 459 -20.02 -13.04 6.03
N LYS A 460 -19.23 -13.51 7.01
CA LYS A 460 -19.70 -13.84 8.36
C LYS A 460 -20.14 -12.63 9.18
N ASP A 461 -19.68 -11.44 8.79
CA ASP A 461 -20.03 -10.17 9.43
C ASP A 461 -21.37 -9.58 8.93
N SER A 462 -22.07 -10.23 8.01
CA SER A 462 -23.27 -9.70 7.38
C SER A 462 -24.51 -9.62 8.29
N GLN A 463 -24.49 -10.14 9.51
CA GLN A 463 -25.66 -10.19 10.38
C GLN A 463 -25.36 -9.86 11.86
N ASN A 464 -26.29 -9.11 12.48
CA ASN A 464 -26.38 -8.90 13.94
C ASN A 464 -25.28 -8.04 14.58
N CYS A 465 -24.76 -7.03 13.90
CA CYS A 465 -23.93 -6.01 14.51
C CYS A 465 -24.78 -4.98 15.28
N VAL A 466 -24.38 -4.67 16.51
CA VAL A 466 -25.11 -3.75 17.37
C VAL A 466 -24.22 -2.61 17.83
N TRP A 467 -24.29 -1.48 17.13
CA TRP A 467 -23.64 -0.24 17.54
C TRP A 467 -24.60 0.60 18.37
N LYS A 468 -24.36 0.68 19.69
CA LYS A 468 -25.18 1.49 20.60
C LYS A 468 -24.71 2.95 20.67
N GLN A 469 -23.48 3.21 20.29
CA GLN A 469 -22.84 4.52 20.35
C GLN A 469 -23.16 5.34 19.10
N ASN A 470 -23.04 6.67 19.24
CA ASN A 470 -23.10 7.57 18.11
C ASN A 470 -21.72 7.70 17.44
N ILE A 471 -21.33 6.69 16.69
CA ILE A 471 -20.07 6.67 15.95
C ILE A 471 -20.16 7.68 14.82
N THR A 472 -19.31 8.71 14.85
CA THR A 472 -19.27 9.75 13.83
C THR A 472 -18.19 9.57 12.80
N LYS A 473 -17.08 8.90 13.18
CA LYS A 473 -15.95 8.63 12.28
C LYS A 473 -15.57 7.16 12.34
N PHE A 474 -15.61 6.48 11.20
CA PHE A 474 -15.25 5.09 11.05
C PHE A 474 -14.20 4.95 9.93
N ILE A 475 -13.03 4.44 10.29
CA ILE A 475 -11.91 4.24 9.37
C ILE A 475 -11.62 2.75 9.32
N ALA A 476 -11.68 2.16 8.14
CA ALA A 476 -11.45 0.74 7.93
C ALA A 476 -10.75 0.44 6.59
N HIS A 477 -9.96 1.39 6.08
CA HIS A 477 -9.22 1.17 4.84
C HIS A 477 -8.22 0.00 4.97
N HIS A 478 -7.84 -0.60 3.84
CA HIS A 478 -6.97 -1.78 3.79
C HIS A 478 -7.51 -2.96 4.63
N ASN A 479 -8.76 -3.30 4.40
CA ASN A 479 -9.42 -4.52 4.86
C ASN A 479 -10.01 -5.27 3.66
N ASN A 480 -10.67 -6.41 3.87
CA ASN A 480 -11.25 -7.20 2.79
C ASN A 480 -12.77 -7.24 2.93
N PHE A 481 -13.42 -6.12 2.61
CA PHE A 481 -14.87 -6.02 2.75
C PHE A 481 -15.61 -6.67 1.58
N VAL A 482 -16.53 -7.57 1.89
CA VAL A 482 -17.58 -7.96 0.94
C VAL A 482 -18.78 -7.02 1.07
N SER A 483 -19.55 -6.84 -0.01
CA SER A 483 -20.69 -5.87 -0.02
C SER A 483 -21.71 -6.12 1.08
N GLU A 484 -21.98 -7.38 1.41
CA GLU A 484 -22.91 -7.79 2.47
C GLU A 484 -22.45 -7.35 3.86
N ALA A 485 -21.14 -7.26 4.09
CA ALA A 485 -20.58 -6.83 5.38
C ALA A 485 -20.76 -5.33 5.64
N LEU A 486 -21.08 -4.53 4.62
CA LEU A 486 -21.39 -3.10 4.80
C LEU A 486 -22.61 -2.92 5.71
N SER A 487 -23.55 -3.84 5.70
CA SER A 487 -24.73 -3.82 6.59
C SER A 487 -24.37 -3.87 8.07
N CYS A 488 -23.17 -4.33 8.41
CA CYS A 488 -22.64 -4.36 9.79
C CYS A 488 -22.04 -3.05 10.27
N LEU A 489 -21.80 -2.08 9.38
CA LEU A 489 -21.20 -0.81 9.75
C LEU A 489 -22.19 0.11 10.50
N PRO A 490 -21.71 1.02 11.38
CA PRO A 490 -22.58 1.96 12.06
C PRO A 490 -23.22 2.96 11.08
N THR A 491 -24.51 3.20 11.22
CA THR A 491 -25.27 4.11 10.33
C THR A 491 -25.21 5.58 10.75
N THR A 492 -24.64 5.88 11.93
CA THR A 492 -24.53 7.26 12.46
C THR A 492 -23.32 8.02 11.94
N VAL A 493 -22.53 7.40 11.08
CA VAL A 493 -21.25 7.95 10.60
C VAL A 493 -21.41 9.22 9.77
N GLN A 494 -20.50 10.17 10.02
CA GLN A 494 -20.32 11.37 9.21
C GLN A 494 -19.10 11.26 8.28
N TYR A 495 -18.14 10.47 8.69
CA TYR A 495 -16.91 10.15 7.94
C TYR A 495 -16.73 8.64 7.91
N LEU A 496 -16.67 8.09 6.69
CA LEU A 496 -16.45 6.67 6.44
C LEU A 496 -15.32 6.49 5.45
N ASP A 497 -14.31 5.72 5.83
CA ASP A 497 -13.18 5.39 4.98
C ASP A 497 -13.10 3.87 4.78
N LEU A 498 -13.38 3.43 3.57
CA LEU A 498 -13.30 2.06 3.08
C LEU A 498 -12.37 1.97 1.86
N SER A 499 -11.35 2.82 1.81
CA SER A 499 -10.37 2.79 0.72
C SER A 499 -9.54 1.49 0.77
N TYR A 500 -9.19 0.96 -0.40
CA TYR A 500 -8.38 -0.26 -0.52
C TYR A 500 -8.98 -1.48 0.25
N CYS A 501 -10.28 -1.69 0.08
CA CYS A 501 -11.01 -2.76 0.77
C CYS A 501 -11.53 -3.86 -0.16
N ASP A 502 -11.05 -3.92 -1.38
CA ASP A 502 -11.45 -4.92 -2.40
C ASP A 502 -12.95 -4.91 -2.77
N LEU A 503 -13.69 -3.89 -2.38
CA LEU A 503 -15.12 -3.74 -2.68
C LEU A 503 -15.35 -3.70 -4.20
N ASP A 504 -16.20 -4.58 -4.69
CA ASP A 504 -16.62 -4.64 -6.09
C ASP A 504 -18.01 -4.03 -6.34
N GLN A 505 -18.83 -3.99 -5.31
CA GLN A 505 -20.19 -3.44 -5.34
C GLN A 505 -20.48 -2.65 -4.06
N LEU A 506 -21.46 -1.75 -4.15
CA LEU A 506 -21.94 -0.94 -3.05
C LEU A 506 -23.31 -1.45 -2.57
N ASP A 507 -23.47 -1.69 -1.27
CA ASP A 507 -24.78 -1.96 -0.68
C ASP A 507 -25.56 -0.65 -0.49
N MET A 508 -26.45 -0.36 -1.41
CA MET A 508 -27.26 0.87 -1.36
C MET A 508 -28.21 0.91 -0.17
N ASN A 509 -28.67 -0.27 0.34
CA ASN A 509 -29.52 -0.31 1.53
C ASN A 509 -28.79 0.21 2.78
N TYR A 510 -27.46 0.08 2.84
CA TYR A 510 -26.65 0.68 3.90
C TYR A 510 -26.56 2.20 3.73
N PHE A 511 -26.25 2.68 2.53
CA PHE A 511 -26.06 4.11 2.27
C PHE A 511 -27.36 4.91 2.41
N GLU A 512 -28.51 4.36 2.09
CA GLU A 512 -29.83 4.97 2.35
C GLU A 512 -30.08 5.23 3.84
N LYS A 513 -29.57 4.37 4.72
CA LYS A 513 -29.68 4.52 6.17
C LYS A 513 -28.69 5.53 6.76
N THR A 514 -27.63 5.88 6.04
CA THR A 514 -26.55 6.76 6.53
C THR A 514 -26.84 8.24 6.20
N THR A 515 -27.92 8.78 6.73
CA THR A 515 -28.41 10.13 6.42
C THR A 515 -27.47 11.27 6.84
N ASN A 516 -26.49 11.02 7.71
CA ASN A 516 -25.55 12.02 8.23
C ASN A 516 -24.16 11.97 7.57
N LEU A 517 -23.95 11.11 6.57
CA LEU A 517 -22.66 10.88 5.94
C LEU A 517 -22.21 12.10 5.13
N LYS A 518 -21.07 12.69 5.50
CA LYS A 518 -20.49 13.89 4.85
C LYS A 518 -19.29 13.55 3.97
N THR A 519 -18.48 12.60 4.41
CA THR A 519 -17.25 12.20 3.71
C THR A 519 -17.26 10.69 3.55
N LEU A 520 -17.11 10.24 2.32
CA LEU A 520 -17.02 8.82 1.97
C LEU A 520 -15.79 8.61 1.10
N LEU A 521 -14.86 7.79 1.59
CA LEU A 521 -13.64 7.41 0.88
C LEU A 521 -13.74 5.95 0.45
N LEU A 522 -13.67 5.71 -0.85
CA LEU A 522 -13.75 4.41 -1.52
C LEU A 522 -12.62 4.23 -2.54
N SER A 523 -11.55 5.00 -2.40
CA SER A 523 -10.39 4.95 -3.32
C SER A 523 -9.74 3.56 -3.34
N GLY A 524 -9.20 3.15 -4.49
CA GLY A 524 -8.43 1.92 -4.61
C GLY A 524 -9.24 0.62 -4.43
N ASN A 525 -10.53 0.63 -4.70
CA ASN A 525 -11.41 -0.54 -4.68
C ASN A 525 -11.59 -1.14 -6.09
N LYS A 526 -12.48 -2.11 -6.22
CA LYS A 526 -12.80 -2.80 -7.48
C LYS A 526 -14.20 -2.46 -7.99
N ILE A 527 -14.75 -1.31 -7.62
CA ILE A 527 -16.11 -0.89 -7.96
C ILE A 527 -16.21 -0.72 -9.48
N LYS A 528 -17.13 -1.48 -10.08
CA LYS A 528 -17.34 -1.51 -11.55
C LYS A 528 -18.40 -0.54 -12.02
N PHE A 529 -19.35 -0.21 -11.16
CA PHE A 529 -20.48 0.63 -11.51
C PHE A 529 -20.82 1.64 -10.42
N ILE A 530 -21.12 2.86 -10.82
CA ILE A 530 -21.71 3.87 -9.94
C ILE A 530 -23.23 3.73 -10.06
N PRO A 531 -23.96 3.54 -8.94
CA PRO A 531 -25.41 3.43 -8.97
C PRO A 531 -26.06 4.65 -9.62
N SER A 532 -27.02 4.42 -10.52
CA SER A 532 -27.68 5.49 -11.25
C SER A 532 -28.65 6.32 -10.41
N LYS A 533 -29.05 5.81 -9.24
CA LYS A 533 -29.91 6.47 -8.27
C LYS A 533 -29.25 6.42 -6.90
N TRP A 534 -28.17 7.14 -6.75
CA TRP A 534 -27.50 7.26 -5.46
C TRP A 534 -27.90 8.59 -4.80
N GLU A 535 -28.85 8.49 -3.88
CA GLU A 535 -29.36 9.64 -3.14
C GLU A 535 -28.59 9.86 -1.85
N SER A 536 -28.08 11.07 -1.63
CA SER A 536 -27.49 11.48 -0.37
C SER A 536 -27.60 12.98 -0.15
N ALA A 537 -28.46 13.39 0.78
CA ALA A 537 -28.69 14.80 1.08
C ALA A 537 -27.52 15.45 1.85
N SER A 538 -26.63 14.69 2.47
CA SER A 538 -25.61 15.19 3.38
C SER A 538 -24.17 15.04 2.87
N LEU A 539 -23.93 14.24 1.81
CA LEU A 539 -22.60 13.93 1.31
C LEU A 539 -21.94 15.15 0.67
N GLN A 540 -20.75 15.53 1.17
CA GLN A 540 -19.98 16.69 0.73
C GLN A 540 -18.70 16.32 -0.02
N SER A 541 -18.10 15.20 0.34
CA SER A 541 -16.86 14.72 -0.26
C SER A 541 -16.96 13.23 -0.56
N LEU A 542 -16.66 12.84 -1.80
CA LEU A 542 -16.69 11.47 -2.28
C LEU A 542 -15.38 11.16 -3.00
N ALA A 543 -14.69 10.11 -2.57
CA ALA A 543 -13.47 9.61 -3.23
C ALA A 543 -13.72 8.24 -3.83
N LEU A 544 -13.53 8.12 -5.14
CA LEU A 544 -13.73 6.93 -5.97
C LEU A 544 -12.54 6.68 -6.90
N ASP A 545 -11.42 7.36 -6.67
CA ASP A 545 -10.23 7.22 -7.53
C ASP A 545 -9.61 5.82 -7.42
N GLY A 546 -8.98 5.36 -8.52
CA GLY A 546 -8.34 4.05 -8.56
C GLY A 546 -9.31 2.86 -8.45
N ASN A 547 -10.53 2.99 -8.96
CA ASN A 547 -11.52 1.92 -9.08
C ASN A 547 -11.56 1.34 -10.51
N SER A 548 -12.58 0.56 -10.81
CA SER A 548 -12.71 -0.16 -12.08
C SER A 548 -13.92 0.28 -12.92
N PHE A 549 -14.54 1.41 -12.62
CA PHE A 549 -15.66 1.91 -13.41
C PHE A 549 -15.19 2.77 -14.60
N GLY A 550 -15.82 2.52 -15.74
CA GLY A 550 -15.48 3.24 -16.98
C GLY A 550 -16.40 4.41 -17.32
N LEU A 551 -17.53 4.55 -16.65
CA LEU A 551 -18.55 5.54 -16.99
C LEU A 551 -19.03 6.32 -15.77
N ILE A 552 -19.03 7.63 -15.91
CA ILE A 552 -19.78 8.53 -15.04
C ILE A 552 -20.82 9.24 -15.89
N SER A 553 -22.06 9.12 -15.50
CA SER A 553 -23.18 9.81 -16.14
C SER A 553 -23.44 11.17 -15.46
N LYS A 554 -24.02 12.09 -16.21
CA LYS A 554 -24.52 13.35 -15.64
C LYS A 554 -25.49 13.13 -14.48
N LYS A 555 -26.23 12.01 -14.49
CA LYS A 555 -27.22 11.65 -13.47
C LYS A 555 -26.62 10.97 -12.24
N SER A 556 -25.37 10.53 -12.30
CA SER A 556 -24.76 9.71 -11.24
C SER A 556 -24.73 10.41 -9.87
N PHE A 557 -24.67 11.73 -9.84
CA PHE A 557 -24.58 12.52 -8.62
C PHE A 557 -25.63 13.66 -8.54
N GLU A 558 -26.70 13.56 -9.34
CA GLU A 558 -27.74 14.61 -9.41
C GLU A 558 -28.49 14.73 -8.08
N ASP A 559 -28.68 13.62 -7.37
CA ASP A 559 -29.37 13.51 -6.09
C ASP A 559 -28.44 13.72 -4.87
N MET A 560 -27.28 14.36 -5.09
CA MET A 560 -26.31 14.75 -4.06
C MET A 560 -26.11 16.28 -4.01
N PRO A 561 -27.05 17.03 -3.48
CA PRO A 561 -27.03 18.52 -3.57
C PRO A 561 -25.88 19.18 -2.82
N GLN A 562 -25.31 18.53 -1.82
CA GLN A 562 -24.20 19.03 -1.01
C GLN A 562 -22.83 18.60 -1.50
N LEU A 563 -22.74 17.75 -2.52
CA LEU A 563 -21.47 17.24 -3.01
C LEU A 563 -20.64 18.37 -3.63
N SER A 564 -19.53 18.70 -2.98
CA SER A 564 -18.61 19.78 -3.38
C SER A 564 -17.25 19.28 -3.84
N GLN A 565 -16.82 18.12 -3.38
CA GLN A 565 -15.53 17.51 -3.73
C GLN A 565 -15.72 16.08 -4.24
N LEU A 566 -15.20 15.80 -5.42
CA LEU A 566 -15.19 14.47 -6.02
C LEU A 566 -13.78 14.11 -6.45
N GLN A 567 -13.27 12.98 -5.96
CA GLN A 567 -12.05 12.34 -6.43
C GLN A 567 -12.44 11.10 -7.21
N ALA A 568 -12.23 11.10 -8.50
CA ALA A 568 -12.59 9.99 -9.37
C ALA A 568 -11.50 9.71 -10.43
N GLY A 569 -10.27 10.21 -10.22
CA GLY A 569 -9.14 9.97 -11.11
C GLY A 569 -8.71 8.51 -11.17
N ASN A 570 -7.79 8.18 -12.08
CA ASN A 570 -7.18 6.85 -12.20
C ASN A 570 -8.19 5.69 -12.35
N ASN A 571 -9.31 5.94 -13.04
CA ASN A 571 -10.29 4.94 -13.42
C ASN A 571 -10.20 4.64 -14.93
N PRO A 572 -10.59 3.46 -15.40
CA PRO A 572 -10.54 3.11 -16.82
C PRO A 572 -11.68 3.75 -17.61
N TYR A 573 -11.62 5.08 -17.78
CA TYR A 573 -12.69 5.86 -18.39
C TYR A 573 -12.94 5.52 -19.86
N HIS A 574 -14.21 5.36 -20.19
CA HIS A 574 -14.69 5.34 -21.55
C HIS A 574 -15.03 6.78 -21.98
N CYS A 575 -14.28 7.28 -22.93
CA CYS A 575 -14.53 8.62 -23.48
C CYS A 575 -15.74 8.58 -24.41
N THR A 576 -16.90 8.75 -23.80
CA THR A 576 -18.22 8.81 -24.44
C THR A 576 -18.80 10.21 -24.38
N CYS A 577 -19.84 10.45 -25.17
CA CYS A 577 -20.60 11.69 -25.11
C CYS A 577 -21.19 11.96 -23.71
N GLU A 578 -21.54 10.91 -22.99
CA GLU A 578 -22.11 10.99 -21.65
C GLU A 578 -21.10 11.49 -20.63
N LEU A 579 -19.89 10.94 -20.68
CA LEU A 579 -18.76 11.41 -19.86
C LEU A 579 -18.41 12.87 -20.18
N HIS A 580 -18.36 13.23 -21.49
CA HIS A 580 -18.11 14.61 -21.90
C HIS A 580 -19.19 15.57 -21.36
N ALA A 581 -20.46 15.18 -21.44
CA ALA A 581 -21.56 15.98 -20.89
C ALA A 581 -21.47 16.15 -19.36
N PHE A 582 -21.08 15.10 -18.63
CA PHE A 582 -20.83 15.17 -17.19
C PHE A 582 -19.71 16.17 -16.86
N ILE A 583 -18.58 16.10 -17.54
CA ILE A 583 -17.44 16.99 -17.31
C ILE A 583 -17.81 18.44 -17.61
N GLN A 584 -18.51 18.69 -18.73
CA GLN A 584 -18.96 20.03 -19.10
C GLN A 584 -19.95 20.61 -18.05
N ASP A 585 -20.89 19.80 -17.59
CA ASP A 585 -21.87 20.26 -16.59
C ASP A 585 -21.21 20.46 -15.21
N THR A 586 -20.25 19.64 -14.84
CA THR A 586 -19.59 19.67 -13.53
C THR A 586 -18.57 20.79 -13.44
N ILE A 587 -17.69 20.93 -14.45
CA ILE A 587 -16.57 21.90 -14.44
C ILE A 587 -17.09 23.28 -14.84
N SER A 588 -17.86 23.40 -15.93
CA SER A 588 -18.28 24.70 -16.44
C SER A 588 -19.26 25.41 -15.49
N LYS A 589 -20.05 24.66 -14.74
CA LYS A 589 -21.00 25.22 -13.75
C LYS A 589 -20.40 25.35 -12.34
N GLY A 590 -19.17 24.84 -12.12
CA GLY A 590 -18.50 24.92 -10.83
C GLY A 590 -19.24 24.25 -9.67
N LYS A 591 -20.10 23.26 -9.95
CA LYS A 591 -20.92 22.57 -8.94
C LYS A 591 -20.10 21.68 -8.03
N VAL A 592 -19.14 20.96 -8.60
CA VAL A 592 -18.29 20.00 -7.90
C VAL A 592 -16.84 20.22 -8.31
N ASN A 593 -15.95 20.23 -7.34
CA ASN A 593 -14.52 20.32 -7.57
C ASN A 593 -13.94 18.92 -7.80
N LEU A 594 -13.33 18.69 -8.96
CA LEU A 594 -12.62 17.44 -9.26
C LEU A 594 -11.18 17.53 -8.78
N THR A 595 -10.79 16.66 -7.86
CA THR A 595 -9.43 16.61 -7.32
C THR A 595 -8.47 16.03 -8.37
N ASN A 596 -7.28 16.63 -8.50
CA ASN A 596 -6.25 16.23 -9.47
C ASN A 596 -6.74 16.24 -10.93
N TRP A 597 -7.67 17.13 -11.25
CA TRP A 597 -8.08 17.40 -12.61
C TRP A 597 -7.07 18.36 -13.26
N PRO A 598 -6.68 18.14 -14.53
CA PRO A 598 -7.11 17.04 -15.42
C PRO A 598 -6.16 15.82 -15.47
N GLU A 599 -5.03 15.83 -14.78
CA GLU A 599 -3.89 14.93 -15.00
C GLU A 599 -4.27 13.45 -14.78
N ASN A 600 -5.08 13.16 -13.77
CA ASN A 600 -5.43 11.79 -13.39
C ASN A 600 -6.69 11.25 -14.10
N TYR A 601 -7.26 12.04 -15.01
CA TYR A 601 -8.48 11.66 -15.76
C TYR A 601 -8.11 11.38 -17.21
N LYS A 602 -7.95 10.10 -17.56
CA LYS A 602 -7.49 9.64 -18.86
C LYS A 602 -8.48 8.69 -19.49
N CYS A 603 -8.61 8.76 -20.82
CA CYS A 603 -9.37 7.78 -21.59
C CYS A 603 -8.66 6.43 -21.58
N TYR A 604 -9.43 5.36 -21.34
CA TYR A 604 -8.98 3.98 -21.49
C TYR A 604 -9.59 3.34 -22.75
N HIS A 605 -10.77 3.80 -23.13
CA HIS A 605 -11.50 3.35 -24.32
C HIS A 605 -12.19 4.56 -24.99
N PRO A 606 -12.28 4.63 -26.33
CA PRO A 606 -11.77 3.67 -27.33
C PRO A 606 -10.23 3.70 -27.45
N GLU A 607 -9.66 2.68 -28.06
CA GLU A 607 -8.20 2.48 -28.19
C GLU A 607 -7.48 3.67 -28.82
N ASP A 608 -8.10 4.34 -29.79
CA ASP A 608 -7.57 5.53 -30.46
C ASP A 608 -7.32 6.71 -29.49
N LEU A 609 -7.99 6.70 -28.35
CA LEU A 609 -7.90 7.73 -27.33
C LEU A 609 -7.15 7.27 -26.07
N LEU A 610 -6.56 6.08 -26.08
CA LEU A 610 -5.87 5.52 -24.92
C LEU A 610 -4.86 6.50 -24.34
N ASN A 611 -4.90 6.69 -23.01
CA ASN A 611 -4.07 7.63 -22.24
C ASN A 611 -4.25 9.13 -22.59
N THR A 612 -5.20 9.47 -23.46
CA THR A 612 -5.52 10.88 -23.71
C THR A 612 -6.23 11.47 -22.48
N VAL A 613 -5.78 12.64 -22.05
CA VAL A 613 -6.44 13.36 -20.94
C VAL A 613 -7.84 13.75 -21.35
N ILE A 614 -8.86 13.43 -20.52
CA ILE A 614 -10.29 13.66 -20.84
C ILE A 614 -10.57 15.13 -21.15
N ALA A 615 -9.85 16.06 -20.55
CA ALA A 615 -9.98 17.49 -20.86
C ALA A 615 -9.68 17.86 -22.34
N LYS A 616 -8.94 17.00 -23.05
CA LYS A 616 -8.63 17.15 -24.48
C LYS A 616 -9.62 16.41 -25.40
N TYR A 617 -10.54 15.65 -24.81
CA TYR A 617 -11.56 14.92 -25.57
C TYR A 617 -12.73 15.84 -25.92
N PHE A 618 -12.84 16.16 -27.19
CA PHE A 618 -13.97 16.94 -27.74
C PHE A 618 -14.66 16.11 -28.83
N PRO A 619 -15.72 15.37 -28.49
CA PRO A 619 -16.49 14.63 -29.50
C PRO A 619 -17.16 15.62 -30.46
N GLY A 620 -17.17 15.29 -31.76
CA GLY A 620 -17.82 16.13 -32.78
C GLY A 620 -19.31 16.32 -32.45
N HIS A 621 -19.85 17.50 -32.73
CA HIS A 621 -21.26 17.86 -32.45
C HIS A 621 -22.25 16.83 -33.02
N VAL A 622 -21.92 16.23 -34.16
CA VAL A 622 -22.74 15.21 -34.81
C VAL A 622 -22.76 13.88 -34.06
N ALA A 623 -21.65 13.54 -33.40
CA ALA A 623 -21.51 12.26 -32.71
C ALA A 623 -22.31 12.18 -31.39
N CYS A 624 -22.62 13.32 -30.77
CA CYS A 624 -23.25 13.37 -29.46
C CYS A 624 -24.70 13.88 -29.46
N ASP A 625 -25.15 14.44 -30.55
CA ASP A 625 -26.54 14.90 -30.66
C ASP A 625 -27.40 13.81 -31.33
N ILE A 626 -28.04 13.01 -30.48
CA ILE A 626 -28.95 11.92 -30.92
C ILE A 626 -30.03 12.47 -31.82
N ARG A 627 -30.53 13.70 -31.60
CA ARG A 627 -31.58 14.34 -32.42
C ARG A 627 -31.03 14.60 -33.82
N LEU A 628 -29.82 15.13 -33.90
CA LEU A 628 -29.19 15.41 -35.20
C LEU A 628 -28.89 14.10 -35.97
N VAL A 629 -28.42 13.07 -35.27
CA VAL A 629 -28.19 11.74 -35.86
C VAL A 629 -29.49 11.13 -36.37
N ILE A 630 -30.62 11.25 -35.62
CA ILE A 630 -31.92 10.78 -36.05
C ILE A 630 -32.39 11.58 -37.28
N ILE A 631 -32.23 12.90 -37.27
CA ILE A 631 -32.61 13.75 -38.42
C ILE A 631 -31.83 13.35 -39.68
N ILE A 632 -30.50 13.21 -39.54
CA ILE A 632 -29.65 12.78 -40.66
C ILE A 632 -30.02 11.37 -41.13
N SER A 633 -30.27 10.44 -40.20
CA SER A 633 -30.64 9.05 -40.50
C SER A 633 -32.02 9.00 -41.22
N VAL A 634 -32.99 9.78 -40.75
CA VAL A 634 -34.33 9.88 -41.39
C VAL A 634 -34.22 10.55 -42.76
N ALA A 635 -33.42 11.61 -42.89
CA ALA A 635 -33.22 12.30 -44.17
C ALA A 635 -32.50 11.36 -45.20
N THR A 636 -31.47 10.63 -44.76
CA THR A 636 -30.78 9.69 -45.63
C THR A 636 -31.66 8.50 -46.04
N THR A 637 -32.43 7.94 -45.08
CA THR A 637 -33.34 6.83 -45.36
C THR A 637 -34.48 7.28 -46.27
N THR A 638 -35.05 8.47 -46.08
CA THR A 638 -36.06 9.01 -47.03
C THR A 638 -35.47 9.27 -48.40
N ALA A 639 -34.25 9.80 -48.49
CA ALA A 639 -33.57 9.99 -49.79
C ALA A 639 -33.32 8.63 -50.49
N VAL A 640 -32.86 7.62 -49.76
CA VAL A 640 -32.65 6.26 -50.32
C VAL A 640 -33.99 5.64 -50.78
N ILE A 641 -35.08 5.81 -49.99
CA ILE A 641 -36.42 5.33 -50.36
C ILE A 641 -36.92 6.02 -51.64
N LEU A 642 -36.71 7.34 -51.72
CA LEU A 642 -37.09 8.07 -52.96
C LEU A 642 -36.28 7.62 -54.17
N ILE A 643 -35.01 7.41 -54.00
CA ILE A 643 -34.14 6.87 -55.07
C ILE A 643 -34.59 5.46 -55.45
N LEU A 644 -34.88 4.59 -54.49
CA LEU A 644 -35.39 3.22 -54.75
C LEU A 644 -36.78 3.27 -55.41
N MET A 645 -37.66 4.14 -55.02
CA MET A 645 -38.96 4.34 -55.69
C MET A 645 -38.75 4.82 -57.12
N LEU A 646 -37.84 5.72 -57.35
CA LEU A 646 -37.49 6.19 -58.68
C LEU A 646 -36.92 5.06 -59.56
N ILE A 647 -36.04 4.24 -58.99
CA ILE A 647 -35.49 3.05 -59.64
C ILE A 647 -36.58 2.00 -59.92
N CYS A 648 -37.47 1.79 -58.94
CA CYS A 648 -38.61 0.89 -59.14
C CYS A 648 -39.58 1.40 -60.23
N TYR A 649 -39.76 2.71 -60.31
CA TYR A 649 -40.57 3.32 -61.37
C TYR A 649 -39.91 3.23 -62.74
N ILE A 650 -38.57 3.41 -62.84
CA ILE A 650 -37.83 3.33 -64.14
C ILE A 650 -37.69 1.89 -64.63
N PHE A 651 -37.61 0.87 -63.77
CA PHE A 651 -37.37 -0.52 -64.11
C PHE A 651 -38.58 -1.44 -64.01
N ASP A 652 -39.82 -0.91 -63.83
CA ASP A 652 -41.08 -1.64 -63.74
C ASP A 652 -41.06 -2.88 -62.82
N LEU A 653 -40.39 -2.76 -61.64
CA LEU A 653 -40.17 -3.81 -60.67
C LEU A 653 -41.44 -4.34 -59.94
N PRO A 654 -42.61 -3.69 -59.92
CA PRO A 654 -43.80 -4.20 -59.22
C PRO A 654 -44.23 -5.59 -59.69
N TRP A 655 -43.90 -5.98 -60.94
CA TRP A 655 -44.29 -7.26 -61.47
C TRP A 655 -43.43 -8.42 -60.97
N TYR A 656 -42.13 -8.21 -60.81
CA TYR A 656 -41.19 -9.22 -60.28
C TYR A 656 -41.38 -9.49 -58.80
N THR A 657 -41.76 -8.51 -57.99
CA THR A 657 -42.00 -8.64 -56.52
C THR A 657 -43.26 -9.47 -56.22
N LYS A 658 -44.27 -9.42 -57.06
CA LYS A 658 -45.50 -10.20 -56.88
C LYS A 658 -45.29 -11.70 -57.08
N ALA A 659 -44.39 -12.11 -58.00
CA ALA A 659 -44.05 -13.50 -58.23
C ALA A 659 -43.18 -14.11 -57.13
N THR A 660 -42.20 -13.34 -56.63
CA THR A 660 -41.31 -13.75 -55.48
C THR A 660 -42.08 -13.84 -54.20
N TYR A 661 -43.04 -12.97 -53.93
CA TYR A 661 -43.89 -13.01 -52.71
C TYR A 661 -44.72 -14.30 -52.64
N GLN A 662 -45.25 -14.80 -53.74
CA GLN A 662 -46.00 -16.06 -53.71
C GLN A 662 -45.12 -17.28 -53.41
N ILE A 663 -43.82 -17.27 -53.81
CA ILE A 663 -42.87 -18.33 -53.53
C ILE A 663 -42.44 -18.31 -52.01
N ILE A 664 -42.29 -17.14 -51.45
CA ILE A 664 -41.93 -16.98 -50.03
C ILE A 664 -43.08 -17.39 -49.11
N ARG A 665 -44.31 -17.06 -49.46
CA ARG A 665 -45.53 -17.44 -48.72
C ARG A 665 -45.76 -18.93 -48.64
N ALA A 666 -45.36 -19.69 -49.66
CA ALA A 666 -45.41 -21.14 -49.71
C ALA A 666 -44.35 -21.77 -48.74
N LYS A 667 -43.15 -21.19 -48.66
CA LYS A 667 -42.10 -21.67 -47.77
C LYS A 667 -42.38 -21.35 -46.27
N TYR A 668 -43.10 -20.30 -45.96
CA TYR A 668 -43.37 -19.88 -44.56
C TYR A 668 -44.41 -20.79 -43.87
N ARG A 669 -45.31 -21.46 -44.64
CA ARG A 669 -46.28 -22.41 -44.07
C ARG A 669 -45.69 -23.74 -43.64
N ALA A 670 -44.51 -24.10 -44.18
CA ALA A 670 -43.84 -25.36 -43.85
C ALA A 670 -42.99 -25.29 -42.58
N HIS A 671 -42.88 -24.12 -41.95
CA HIS A 671 -41.98 -23.91 -40.81
C HIS A 671 -42.66 -23.79 -39.44
N LYS A 672 -44.02 -23.96 -39.38
CA LYS A 672 -44.80 -23.69 -38.16
C LYS A 672 -45.08 -24.90 -37.29
N GLU A 673 -44.54 -26.06 -37.59
CA GLU A 673 -44.74 -27.27 -36.80
C GLU A 673 -43.40 -27.86 -36.40
N LYS A 674 -42.84 -27.42 -35.27
CA LYS A 674 -42.06 -28.23 -34.29
C LYS A 674 -41.40 -27.32 -33.27
N ALA A 675 -42.02 -27.23 -32.12
CA ALA A 675 -41.37 -26.77 -30.89
C ALA A 675 -41.74 -27.78 -29.81
N ALA A 676 -40.71 -28.29 -29.08
CA ALA A 676 -40.71 -28.53 -27.67
C ALA A 676 -39.65 -29.58 -27.25
N GLY A 677 -38.86 -29.29 -26.21
CA GLY A 677 -38.03 -30.28 -25.49
C GLY A 677 -36.72 -29.73 -24.96
N ASP A 678 -36.67 -29.41 -23.67
CA ASP A 678 -35.54 -28.94 -22.88
C ASP A 678 -34.43 -29.98 -22.72
N LEU A 679 -33.16 -29.54 -22.81
CA LEU A 679 -32.01 -30.05 -22.05
C LEU A 679 -30.87 -28.99 -22.12
N GLU A 680 -30.21 -28.74 -21.01
CA GLU A 680 -29.07 -27.80 -20.87
C GLU A 680 -28.04 -28.00 -21.99
N THR A 681 -27.96 -27.08 -22.89
CA THR A 681 -27.04 -27.15 -24.04
C THR A 681 -26.07 -25.99 -23.98
N PHE A 682 -24.78 -26.30 -23.78
CA PHE A 682 -23.71 -25.35 -24.06
C PHE A 682 -23.87 -24.88 -25.54
N THR A 683 -23.71 -23.57 -25.75
CA THR A 683 -23.84 -22.96 -27.07
C THR A 683 -22.70 -23.41 -28.00
N TYR A 684 -21.53 -23.61 -27.44
CA TYR A 684 -20.33 -24.00 -28.15
C TYR A 684 -19.70 -25.28 -27.55
N HIS A 685 -19.07 -26.08 -28.39
CA HIS A 685 -18.29 -27.24 -27.94
C HIS A 685 -16.96 -26.81 -27.31
N ALA A 686 -16.33 -25.76 -27.83
CA ALA A 686 -15.14 -25.16 -27.27
C ALA A 686 -15.03 -23.67 -27.60
N PHE A 687 -14.53 -22.91 -26.64
CA PHE A 687 -14.00 -21.55 -26.83
C PHE A 687 -12.52 -21.67 -27.24
N ILE A 688 -12.11 -20.99 -28.33
CA ILE A 688 -10.74 -21.03 -28.84
C ILE A 688 -10.04 -19.72 -28.51
N SER A 689 -9.05 -19.80 -27.61
CA SER A 689 -8.17 -18.68 -27.24
C SER A 689 -6.87 -18.80 -28.02
N TYR A 690 -6.56 -17.78 -28.81
CA TYR A 690 -5.36 -17.72 -29.64
C TYR A 690 -4.87 -16.29 -29.81
N SER A 691 -3.57 -16.13 -30.10
CA SER A 691 -3.01 -14.82 -30.45
C SER A 691 -3.46 -14.43 -31.86
N HIS A 692 -3.68 -13.15 -32.11
CA HIS A 692 -4.04 -12.62 -33.42
C HIS A 692 -3.07 -13.09 -34.53
N SER A 693 -1.80 -13.22 -34.23
CA SER A 693 -0.78 -13.75 -35.13
C SER A 693 -1.00 -15.24 -35.51
N ASP A 694 -1.86 -15.94 -34.80
CA ASP A 694 -2.20 -17.34 -35.07
C ASP A 694 -3.55 -17.50 -35.78
N ALA A 695 -4.22 -16.39 -36.07
CA ALA A 695 -5.57 -16.36 -36.64
C ALA A 695 -5.67 -17.14 -37.97
N ASP A 696 -4.69 -16.99 -38.89
CA ASP A 696 -4.70 -17.66 -40.16
C ASP A 696 -4.65 -19.19 -40.02
N TRP A 697 -3.80 -19.68 -39.09
CA TRP A 697 -3.74 -21.10 -38.79
C TRP A 697 -5.07 -21.63 -38.22
N VAL A 698 -5.71 -20.85 -37.35
CA VAL A 698 -7.01 -21.20 -36.77
C VAL A 698 -8.07 -21.25 -37.88
N ARG A 699 -8.09 -20.28 -38.77
CA ARG A 699 -9.07 -20.11 -39.83
C ARG A 699 -8.91 -21.14 -40.95
N ASP A 700 -7.67 -21.41 -41.40
CA ASP A 700 -7.38 -22.20 -42.58
C ASP A 700 -7.16 -23.71 -42.30
N GLN A 701 -6.72 -24.03 -41.08
CA GLN A 701 -6.44 -25.40 -40.67
C GLN A 701 -7.43 -25.94 -39.63
N LEU A 702 -7.64 -25.21 -38.52
CA LEU A 702 -8.40 -25.74 -37.39
C LEU A 702 -9.91 -25.74 -37.65
N LEU A 703 -10.47 -24.62 -38.09
CA LEU A 703 -11.91 -24.51 -38.36
C LEU A 703 -12.39 -25.45 -39.48
N PRO A 704 -11.74 -25.56 -40.65
CA PRO A 704 -12.20 -26.45 -41.69
C PRO A 704 -12.18 -27.92 -41.28
N CYS A 705 -11.19 -28.32 -40.47
CA CYS A 705 -11.05 -29.70 -40.04
C CYS A 705 -12.08 -30.09 -38.96
N LEU A 706 -12.61 -29.14 -38.22
CA LEU A 706 -13.55 -29.42 -37.11
C LEU A 706 -14.98 -29.04 -37.44
N GLU A 707 -15.22 -27.96 -38.20
CA GLU A 707 -16.57 -27.49 -38.54
C GLU A 707 -17.09 -28.05 -39.87
N ASN A 708 -16.25 -28.45 -40.82
CA ASN A 708 -16.68 -28.92 -42.16
C ASN A 708 -16.79 -30.45 -42.29
N ASN A 709 -16.90 -31.17 -41.22
CA ASN A 709 -17.05 -32.65 -41.20
C ASN A 709 -18.50 -33.10 -41.17
N LYS A 710 -18.72 -34.42 -41.37
CA LYS A 710 -20.06 -35.07 -41.33
C LYS A 710 -20.79 -34.80 -39.99
N ASN A 711 -20.06 -34.57 -38.94
CA ASN A 711 -20.53 -34.15 -37.61
C ASN A 711 -19.76 -32.91 -37.20
N PRO A 712 -20.21 -31.67 -37.48
CA PRO A 712 -19.49 -30.45 -37.22
C PRO A 712 -19.48 -30.08 -35.76
N TYR A 713 -18.34 -29.64 -35.25
CA TYR A 713 -18.24 -28.99 -33.92
C TYR A 713 -18.66 -27.50 -34.05
N ARG A 714 -19.31 -26.97 -33.05
CA ARG A 714 -19.55 -25.52 -32.93
C ARG A 714 -18.44 -24.94 -32.08
N LEU A 715 -17.58 -24.17 -32.68
CA LEU A 715 -16.46 -23.51 -31.99
C LEU A 715 -16.74 -22.03 -31.82
N CYS A 716 -16.32 -21.47 -30.72
CA CYS A 716 -16.37 -20.04 -30.47
C CYS A 716 -14.98 -19.41 -30.66
N ILE A 717 -14.90 -18.45 -31.56
CA ILE A 717 -13.69 -17.65 -31.82
C ILE A 717 -14.01 -16.16 -31.68
N HIS A 718 -13.07 -15.39 -31.16
CA HIS A 718 -13.28 -13.97 -30.89
C HIS A 718 -13.57 -13.14 -32.13
N GLU A 719 -12.98 -13.47 -33.29
CA GLU A 719 -13.18 -12.73 -34.54
C GLU A 719 -14.60 -12.90 -35.13
N ARG A 720 -15.25 -14.01 -34.84
CA ARG A 720 -16.56 -14.36 -35.44
C ARG A 720 -17.72 -14.25 -34.45
N ASP A 721 -17.47 -14.62 -33.17
CA ASP A 721 -18.54 -14.93 -32.24
C ASP A 721 -18.67 -13.89 -31.11
N PHE A 722 -17.69 -12.96 -30.99
CA PHE A 722 -17.80 -11.86 -30.03
C PHE A 722 -18.82 -10.84 -30.51
N MET A 723 -19.70 -10.40 -29.60
CA MET A 723 -20.71 -9.41 -29.93
C MET A 723 -20.09 -8.03 -30.08
N PRO A 724 -20.24 -7.37 -31.25
CA PRO A 724 -19.80 -5.98 -31.42
C PRO A 724 -20.48 -5.06 -30.43
N GLY A 725 -19.72 -4.10 -29.86
CA GLY A 725 -20.26 -3.14 -28.88
C GLY A 725 -20.26 -3.62 -27.42
N LYS A 726 -19.91 -4.86 -27.16
CA LYS A 726 -19.68 -5.40 -25.82
C LYS A 726 -18.19 -5.32 -25.44
N TRP A 727 -17.91 -5.15 -24.15
CA TRP A 727 -16.52 -5.20 -23.68
C TRP A 727 -15.84 -6.51 -24.05
N ILE A 728 -14.59 -6.45 -24.43
CA ILE A 728 -13.81 -7.66 -24.74
C ILE A 728 -13.80 -8.61 -23.54
N ILE A 729 -13.63 -8.08 -22.31
CA ILE A 729 -13.63 -8.87 -21.07
C ILE A 729 -14.98 -9.55 -20.84
N ASP A 730 -16.09 -8.84 -21.03
CA ASP A 730 -17.44 -9.41 -20.89
C ASP A 730 -17.72 -10.46 -21.96
N ASN A 731 -17.29 -10.21 -23.20
CA ASN A 731 -17.36 -11.20 -24.28
C ASN A 731 -16.55 -12.45 -23.93
N ILE A 732 -15.34 -12.28 -23.38
CA ILE A 732 -14.48 -13.40 -22.96
C ILE A 732 -15.18 -14.22 -21.86
N ILE A 733 -15.67 -13.57 -20.83
CA ILE A 733 -16.31 -14.23 -19.68
C ILE A 733 -17.55 -15.01 -20.16
N GLU A 734 -18.44 -14.34 -20.88
CA GLU A 734 -19.72 -14.94 -21.32
C GLU A 734 -19.49 -16.10 -22.31
N ASN A 735 -18.56 -15.95 -23.24
CA ASN A 735 -18.29 -17.00 -24.20
C ASN A 735 -17.51 -18.18 -23.60
N ILE A 736 -16.65 -17.92 -22.61
CA ILE A 736 -16.05 -18.98 -21.82
C ILE A 736 -17.14 -19.73 -21.02
N GLU A 737 -18.09 -19.02 -20.41
CA GLU A 737 -19.18 -19.63 -19.65
C GLU A 737 -20.14 -20.43 -20.53
N SER A 738 -20.42 -19.97 -21.74
CA SER A 738 -21.31 -20.65 -22.68
C SER A 738 -20.64 -21.78 -23.49
N SER A 739 -19.35 -22.02 -23.33
CA SER A 739 -18.59 -23.06 -23.99
C SER A 739 -18.36 -24.27 -23.08
N ARG A 740 -18.49 -25.50 -23.64
CA ARG A 740 -18.25 -26.73 -22.91
C ARG A 740 -16.79 -26.90 -22.50
N LYS A 741 -15.85 -26.52 -23.36
CA LYS A 741 -14.41 -26.60 -23.15
C LYS A 741 -13.72 -25.28 -23.52
N VAL A 742 -12.52 -25.08 -23.02
CA VAL A 742 -11.66 -23.95 -23.44
C VAL A 742 -10.39 -24.51 -24.05
N MET A 743 -10.06 -24.09 -25.27
CA MET A 743 -8.87 -24.53 -25.99
C MET A 743 -7.92 -23.36 -26.16
N PHE A 744 -6.70 -23.52 -25.72
CA PHE A 744 -5.63 -22.54 -25.90
C PHE A 744 -4.68 -23.00 -27.01
N ILE A 745 -4.48 -22.13 -28.00
CA ILE A 745 -3.50 -22.33 -29.07
C ILE A 745 -2.22 -21.63 -28.64
N LEU A 746 -1.28 -22.42 -28.20
CA LEU A 746 -0.03 -21.92 -27.66
C LEU A 746 1.03 -21.74 -28.72
N SER A 747 1.47 -20.52 -28.92
CA SER A 747 2.58 -20.09 -29.76
C SER A 747 3.46 -19.08 -29.01
N ARG A 748 4.61 -18.71 -29.54
CA ARG A 748 5.43 -17.63 -29.00
C ARG A 748 4.68 -16.29 -28.96
N HIS A 749 3.81 -16.05 -29.94
CA HIS A 749 2.97 -14.87 -30.01
C HIS A 749 1.87 -14.87 -28.95
N PHE A 750 1.31 -16.04 -28.64
CA PHE A 750 0.34 -16.20 -27.56
C PHE A 750 0.91 -15.80 -26.20
N VAL A 751 2.11 -16.25 -25.89
CA VAL A 751 2.80 -15.95 -24.61
C VAL A 751 3.11 -14.47 -24.46
N ASN A 752 3.37 -13.75 -25.55
CA ASN A 752 3.68 -12.31 -25.51
C ASN A 752 2.44 -11.41 -25.53
N SER A 753 1.23 -11.97 -25.65
CA SER A 753 -0.03 -11.23 -25.73
C SER A 753 -0.61 -10.98 -24.34
N GLU A 754 -0.82 -9.71 -23.98
CA GLU A 754 -1.47 -9.34 -22.70
C GLU A 754 -2.93 -9.81 -22.61
N TRP A 755 -3.67 -9.80 -23.73
CA TRP A 755 -5.06 -10.24 -23.79
C TRP A 755 -5.22 -11.74 -23.55
N CYS A 756 -4.31 -12.54 -24.07
CA CYS A 756 -4.30 -13.98 -23.86
C CYS A 756 -4.05 -14.33 -22.37
N ASN A 757 -3.44 -13.43 -21.61
CA ASN A 757 -3.29 -13.55 -20.16
C ASN A 757 -4.62 -13.42 -19.41
N TYR A 758 -5.46 -12.48 -19.81
CA TYR A 758 -6.79 -12.31 -19.22
C TYR A 758 -7.69 -13.51 -19.53
N GLU A 759 -7.67 -14.00 -20.76
CA GLU A 759 -8.42 -15.20 -21.15
C GLU A 759 -7.99 -16.44 -20.36
N LEU A 760 -6.69 -16.61 -20.18
CA LEU A 760 -6.12 -17.68 -19.35
C LEU A 760 -6.54 -17.54 -17.89
N TYR A 761 -6.54 -16.33 -17.35
CA TYR A 761 -6.95 -16.04 -15.98
C TYR A 761 -8.45 -16.36 -15.77
N PHE A 762 -9.33 -15.92 -16.65
CA PHE A 762 -10.78 -16.19 -16.55
C PHE A 762 -11.12 -17.66 -16.76
N ALA A 763 -10.46 -18.32 -17.71
CA ALA A 763 -10.64 -19.77 -17.92
C ALA A 763 -10.18 -20.58 -16.69
N GLN A 764 -9.17 -20.13 -16.00
CA GLN A 764 -8.70 -20.73 -14.76
C GLN A 764 -9.65 -20.50 -13.59
N GLN A 765 -10.22 -19.31 -13.46
CA GLN A 765 -11.24 -19.00 -12.43
C GLN A 765 -12.46 -19.91 -12.59
N ARG A 766 -12.91 -20.13 -13.83
CA ARG A 766 -14.00 -21.08 -14.12
C ARG A 766 -13.64 -22.53 -13.78
N ALA A 767 -12.40 -22.93 -14.05
CA ALA A 767 -11.92 -24.28 -13.74
C ALA A 767 -11.80 -24.56 -12.21
N MET A 768 -11.81 -23.54 -11.37
CA MET A 768 -11.86 -23.73 -9.91
C MET A 768 -13.24 -24.11 -9.38
N GLY A 769 -14.30 -23.88 -10.16
CA GLY A 769 -15.67 -24.24 -9.79
C GLY A 769 -16.17 -25.58 -10.36
N LYS A 770 -15.47 -26.15 -11.37
CA LYS A 770 -15.83 -27.41 -12.06
C LYS A 770 -14.54 -28.17 -12.44
N THR A 771 -14.61 -29.47 -12.57
CA THR A 771 -13.47 -30.36 -12.80
C THR A 771 -12.47 -29.87 -13.87
N PHE A 772 -11.19 -29.95 -13.57
CA PHE A 772 -10.01 -29.52 -14.38
C PHE A 772 -9.91 -30.17 -15.79
N SER A 773 -10.90 -30.97 -16.22
CA SER A 773 -10.92 -31.68 -17.51
C SER A 773 -11.32 -30.80 -18.70
N ASP A 774 -11.70 -29.53 -18.48
CA ASP A 774 -12.33 -28.70 -19.52
C ASP A 774 -11.37 -27.80 -20.28
N VAL A 775 -10.06 -27.82 -19.96
CA VAL A 775 -9.03 -27.02 -20.65
C VAL A 775 -8.17 -27.90 -21.54
N ILE A 776 -8.12 -27.57 -22.84
CA ILE A 776 -7.31 -28.23 -23.86
C ILE A 776 -6.15 -27.31 -24.24
N LEU A 777 -4.94 -27.84 -24.22
CA LEU A 777 -3.74 -27.12 -24.66
C LEU A 777 -3.30 -27.70 -26.03
N VAL A 778 -3.20 -26.85 -27.01
CA VAL A 778 -2.66 -27.16 -28.35
C VAL A 778 -1.40 -26.37 -28.55
N VAL A 779 -0.26 -27.01 -28.63
CA VAL A 779 1.04 -26.38 -28.87
C VAL A 779 1.30 -26.33 -30.35
N LYS A 780 1.15 -25.17 -30.97
CA LYS A 780 1.41 -24.92 -32.41
C LYS A 780 2.90 -24.85 -32.72
N GLU A 781 3.67 -24.28 -31.82
CA GLU A 781 5.12 -24.13 -31.90
C GLU A 781 5.74 -24.63 -30.59
N PRO A 782 6.89 -25.30 -30.63
CA PRO A 782 7.55 -25.74 -29.38
C PRO A 782 7.88 -24.53 -28.51
N ILE A 783 7.34 -24.54 -27.30
CA ILE A 783 7.56 -23.54 -26.27
C ILE A 783 8.37 -24.21 -25.17
N ASP A 784 9.56 -23.68 -24.90
CA ASP A 784 10.32 -24.12 -23.75
C ASP A 784 9.62 -23.61 -22.45
N PRO A 785 9.15 -24.49 -21.57
CA PRO A 785 8.53 -24.07 -20.33
C PRO A 785 9.44 -23.18 -19.44
N ASN A 786 10.75 -23.30 -19.59
CA ASN A 786 11.73 -22.54 -18.82
C ASN A 786 11.91 -21.10 -19.34
N SER A 787 11.55 -20.83 -20.58
CA SER A 787 11.58 -19.49 -21.18
C SER A 787 10.35 -18.65 -20.84
N LEU A 788 9.37 -19.20 -20.14
CA LEU A 788 8.14 -18.49 -19.78
C LEU A 788 8.40 -17.55 -18.59
N PRO A 789 8.03 -16.25 -18.69
CA PRO A 789 8.09 -15.30 -17.59
C PRO A 789 7.37 -15.81 -16.34
N SER A 790 7.80 -15.37 -15.15
CA SER A 790 7.27 -15.79 -13.84
C SER A 790 5.76 -15.55 -13.67
N LYS A 791 5.19 -14.56 -14.38
CA LYS A 791 3.75 -14.33 -14.44
C LYS A 791 2.93 -15.48 -15.02
N TYR A 792 3.58 -16.43 -15.68
CA TYR A 792 2.94 -17.63 -16.27
C TYR A 792 3.20 -18.92 -15.49
N CYS A 793 3.50 -18.83 -14.19
CA CYS A 793 3.81 -20.01 -13.37
C CYS A 793 2.72 -21.11 -13.46
N LYS A 794 1.45 -20.74 -13.59
CA LYS A 794 0.34 -21.71 -13.74
C LYS A 794 0.32 -22.38 -15.13
N LEU A 795 0.60 -21.63 -16.20
CA LEU A 795 0.74 -22.21 -17.53
C LEU A 795 1.95 -23.14 -17.60
N LYS A 796 3.06 -22.74 -16.99
CA LYS A 796 4.26 -23.58 -16.83
C LYS A 796 3.91 -24.90 -16.12
N LYS A 797 3.19 -24.84 -15.01
CA LYS A 797 2.71 -26.04 -14.29
C LYS A 797 1.77 -26.91 -15.15
N MET A 798 0.88 -26.28 -15.93
CA MET A 798 -0.02 -27.03 -16.82
C MET A 798 0.74 -27.73 -17.95
N LEU A 799 1.75 -27.11 -18.54
CA LEU A 799 2.58 -27.71 -19.58
C LEU A 799 3.46 -28.85 -19.03
N SER A 800 3.88 -28.76 -17.75
CA SER A 800 4.67 -29.82 -17.11
C SER A 800 3.83 -30.99 -16.56
N THR A 801 2.54 -30.78 -16.24
CA THR A 801 1.71 -31.77 -15.55
C THR A 801 0.54 -32.32 -16.37
N LYS A 802 0.16 -31.66 -17.47
CA LYS A 802 -0.93 -32.11 -18.36
C LYS A 802 -0.41 -32.53 -19.71
N THR A 803 -1.08 -33.53 -20.29
CA THR A 803 -0.89 -33.89 -21.69
C THR A 803 -1.45 -32.77 -22.58
N TYR A 804 -0.61 -32.27 -23.47
CA TYR A 804 -0.98 -31.32 -24.51
C TYR A 804 -0.89 -31.96 -25.88
N LEU A 805 -1.50 -31.33 -26.90
CA LEU A 805 -1.47 -31.78 -28.27
C LEU A 805 -0.48 -30.90 -29.04
N GLU A 806 0.58 -31.49 -29.60
CA GLU A 806 1.54 -30.75 -30.44
C GLU A 806 1.12 -30.83 -31.91
N TRP A 807 1.22 -29.68 -32.57
CA TRP A 807 0.99 -29.61 -34.03
C TRP A 807 2.18 -30.19 -34.79
N PRO A 808 1.96 -31.31 -35.54
CA PRO A 808 3.06 -31.94 -36.28
C PRO A 808 3.42 -31.17 -37.55
N GLN A 809 4.70 -30.98 -37.77
CA GLN A 809 5.25 -30.36 -38.99
C GLN A 809 5.07 -31.25 -40.24
N GLN A 810 5.00 -32.57 -40.05
CA GLN A 810 4.87 -33.55 -41.13
C GLN A 810 3.39 -33.79 -41.43
N VAL A 811 3.01 -33.65 -42.73
CA VAL A 811 1.63 -33.75 -43.20
C VAL A 811 1.00 -35.13 -42.91
N ASN A 812 1.79 -36.19 -42.94
CA ASN A 812 1.34 -37.55 -42.63
C ASN A 812 0.92 -37.77 -41.19
N GLN A 813 1.41 -37.00 -40.25
CA GLN A 813 1.06 -37.06 -38.81
C GLN A 813 -0.13 -36.17 -38.43
N GLN A 814 -0.51 -35.25 -39.27
CA GLN A 814 -1.62 -34.31 -39.01
C GLN A 814 -2.96 -35.04 -38.89
N ALA A 815 -3.17 -36.13 -39.62
CA ALA A 815 -4.39 -36.95 -39.50
C ALA A 815 -4.58 -37.54 -38.10
N PHE A 816 -3.48 -37.96 -37.48
CA PHE A 816 -3.47 -38.47 -36.11
C PHE A 816 -3.73 -37.35 -35.08
N PHE A 817 -3.12 -36.19 -35.26
CA PHE A 817 -3.38 -35.00 -34.41
C PHE A 817 -4.88 -34.65 -34.41
N TRP A 818 -5.51 -34.60 -35.58
CA TRP A 818 -6.96 -34.31 -35.72
C TRP A 818 -7.82 -35.37 -35.04
N ALA A 819 -7.44 -36.65 -35.12
CA ALA A 819 -8.13 -37.72 -34.42
C ALA A 819 -8.06 -37.58 -32.91
N GLN A 820 -6.87 -37.27 -32.39
CA GLN A 820 -6.67 -37.00 -30.94
C GLN A 820 -7.45 -35.79 -30.50
N LEU A 821 -7.42 -34.67 -31.24
CA LEU A 821 -8.13 -33.44 -30.86
C LEU A 821 -9.64 -33.69 -30.81
N ARG A 822 -10.21 -34.44 -31.77
CA ARG A 822 -11.63 -34.84 -31.76
C ARG A 822 -11.96 -35.76 -30.58
N SER A 823 -11.05 -36.64 -30.20
CA SER A 823 -11.23 -37.51 -29.03
C SER A 823 -11.34 -36.70 -27.74
N VAL A 824 -10.49 -35.67 -27.62
CA VAL A 824 -10.48 -34.77 -26.41
C VAL A 824 -11.70 -33.83 -26.42
N LEU A 825 -12.17 -33.36 -27.57
CA LEU A 825 -13.37 -32.53 -27.69
C LEU A 825 -14.66 -33.32 -27.37
N GLY A 826 -14.61 -34.67 -27.51
CA GLY A 826 -15.75 -35.54 -27.28
C GLY A 826 -16.68 -35.62 -28.49
N LYS A 827 -17.74 -36.44 -28.39
CA LYS A 827 -18.70 -36.56 -29.49
C LYS A 827 -19.48 -35.28 -29.67
N PRO A 828 -19.57 -34.74 -30.92
CA PRO A 828 -20.49 -33.66 -31.21
C PRO A 828 -21.91 -34.14 -30.92
N THR A 829 -22.68 -33.35 -30.19
CA THR A 829 -24.10 -33.64 -29.91
C THR A 829 -24.85 -33.60 -31.24
N THR A 830 -25.25 -34.70 -31.71
CA THR A 830 -26.14 -34.85 -32.89
C THR A 830 -27.53 -34.36 -32.46
N GLN A 831 -27.83 -33.11 -32.69
CA GLN A 831 -29.20 -32.73 -33.01
C GLN A 831 -29.44 -33.06 -34.49
N GLU A 832 -30.47 -33.84 -34.71
CA GLU A 832 -30.87 -34.38 -36.03
C GLU A 832 -30.88 -33.32 -37.12
N ARG A 833 -30.42 -33.79 -38.30
CA ARG A 833 -30.46 -33.05 -39.55
C ARG A 833 -31.87 -32.53 -39.85
N THR A 834 -31.99 -31.22 -39.92
CA THR A 834 -32.85 -30.62 -40.95
C THR A 834 -32.15 -29.40 -41.54
N ASN A 835 -31.71 -29.63 -42.76
CA ASN A 835 -31.44 -28.66 -43.82
C ASN A 835 -30.28 -27.70 -43.67
N SER A 836 -29.19 -28.09 -44.34
CA SER A 836 -28.24 -27.21 -44.96
C SER A 836 -28.93 -26.18 -45.86
N VAL A 837 -29.02 -24.94 -45.38
CA VAL A 837 -29.20 -23.79 -46.27
C VAL A 837 -27.94 -22.96 -46.16
N LYS A 838 -27.27 -22.84 -47.28
CA LYS A 838 -26.18 -21.90 -47.53
C LYS A 838 -26.55 -20.55 -46.94
N ARG A 839 -25.83 -20.08 -45.93
CA ARG A 839 -25.84 -18.66 -45.54
C ARG A 839 -24.89 -17.90 -46.43
N THR A 840 -25.43 -17.37 -47.46
CA THR A 840 -24.95 -16.14 -48.07
C THR A 840 -25.36 -14.98 -47.19
N LEU A 841 -24.41 -14.08 -46.99
CA LEU A 841 -24.54 -12.77 -46.36
C LEU A 841 -25.86 -12.09 -46.72
N SER A 842 -26.62 -11.69 -45.71
CA SER A 842 -27.35 -10.40 -45.74
C SER A 842 -27.66 -9.95 -44.34
N ALA A 843 -27.23 -8.74 -44.09
CA ALA A 843 -27.56 -7.92 -42.92
C ALA A 843 -29.06 -7.60 -42.87
N GLY A 844 -29.59 -7.41 -41.66
CA GLY A 844 -30.71 -6.50 -41.56
C GLY A 844 -31.86 -6.88 -40.62
N ARG A 845 -31.94 -6.12 -39.54
CA ARG A 845 -33.12 -5.58 -38.85
C ARG A 845 -33.91 -6.51 -37.90
N ILE A 846 -33.77 -6.18 -36.61
CA ILE A 846 -34.62 -5.34 -35.73
C ILE A 846 -36.12 -5.49 -35.95
N SER A 847 -36.82 -5.94 -34.91
CA SER A 847 -38.02 -5.34 -34.35
C SER A 847 -38.33 -5.92 -32.98
N VAL A 848 -38.24 -5.09 -32.07
CA VAL A 848 -39.00 -4.61 -30.93
C VAL A 848 -40.44 -5.12 -30.93
N ILE A 849 -40.89 -5.63 -29.81
CA ILE A 849 -42.10 -5.29 -29.03
C ILE A 849 -42.19 -6.27 -27.83
N GLY A 850 -42.22 -5.71 -26.66
CA GLY A 850 -42.54 -6.37 -25.40
C GLY A 850 -44.03 -6.25 -25.06
N PRO A 851 -44.37 -6.26 -23.80
CA PRO A 851 -44.69 -7.32 -22.88
C PRO A 851 -46.20 -7.39 -22.62
N PRO A 852 -46.80 -7.75 -21.49
CA PRO A 852 -46.52 -8.65 -20.36
C PRO A 852 -47.68 -9.64 -20.13
N ILE A 853 -47.72 -10.32 -19.00
CA ILE A 853 -48.83 -10.67 -18.11
C ILE A 853 -48.55 -12.01 -17.39
N GLU A 854 -48.22 -11.88 -16.14
CA GLU A 854 -48.83 -12.36 -14.89
C GLU A 854 -49.43 -13.79 -14.84
N GLU A 855 -49.08 -14.40 -13.76
CA GLU A 855 -49.83 -15.15 -12.74
C GLU A 855 -49.80 -16.67 -12.79
N ARG A 856 -49.30 -17.21 -11.74
CA ARG A 856 -49.86 -17.93 -10.58
C ARG A 856 -49.12 -19.21 -10.24
N VAL A 857 -48.77 -19.24 -8.96
CA VAL A 857 -48.45 -20.37 -8.09
C VAL A 857 -49.69 -21.29 -7.92
N PRO A 858 -49.59 -22.60 -7.62
CA PRO A 858 -49.48 -23.10 -6.27
C PRO A 858 -48.53 -24.31 -6.13
N GLU A 859 -47.74 -24.35 -5.04
CA GLU A 859 -47.95 -25.03 -3.72
C GLU A 859 -48.04 -26.57 -3.72
N GLU A 860 -47.23 -27.09 -2.77
CA GLU A 860 -47.26 -28.29 -1.96
C GLU A 860 -46.84 -29.62 -2.64
N ASP A 861 -46.04 -30.49 -2.07
CA ASP A 861 -46.04 -31.04 -0.73
C ASP A 861 -44.74 -31.75 -0.37
N LYS A 862 -44.50 -31.78 0.90
CA LYS A 862 -43.61 -32.52 1.77
C LYS A 862 -43.46 -34.00 1.46
N VAL A 863 -42.37 -34.61 1.89
CA VAL A 863 -42.20 -35.71 2.85
C VAL A 863 -40.72 -36.05 3.01
N THR A 864 -40.13 -35.70 4.10
CA THR A 864 -39.47 -36.37 5.25
C THR A 864 -38.95 -37.79 5.09
N VAL A 865 -37.82 -37.95 5.84
CA VAL A 865 -37.41 -39.08 6.70
C VAL A 865 -36.02 -39.63 6.34
N GLU A 866 -35.09 -39.28 7.14
CA GLU A 866 -34.38 -39.95 8.27
C GLU A 866 -33.20 -40.85 7.91
N LYS A 867 -32.07 -40.48 8.55
CA LYS A 867 -31.19 -41.25 9.49
C LYS A 867 -30.56 -42.55 8.99
N GLU A 868 -29.36 -42.81 9.26
CA GLU A 868 -28.50 -43.02 10.39
C GLU A 868 -27.12 -43.52 9.95
N ALA A 869 -26.13 -43.09 10.62
CA ALA A 869 -25.20 -43.72 11.57
C ALA A 869 -23.89 -44.32 10.99
N GLU A 870 -22.82 -43.82 11.60
CA GLU A 870 -21.49 -44.44 11.73
C GLU A 870 -21.55 -45.89 12.28
N PRO A 871 -20.52 -46.74 12.17
CA PRO A 871 -19.28 -46.52 12.87
C PRO A 871 -17.97 -47.17 12.29
N THR A 872 -16.88 -46.54 12.73
CA THR A 872 -15.54 -47.06 13.11
C THR A 872 -15.04 -48.46 12.65
N LYS A 873 -13.81 -48.53 12.16
CA LYS A 873 -12.61 -49.13 12.77
C LYS A 873 -11.45 -49.28 11.81
N GLU A 874 -10.32 -48.79 12.30
CA GLU A 874 -8.92 -49.29 12.28
C GLU A 874 -8.52 -50.36 11.25
N ALA A 875 -7.42 -50.10 10.53
CA ALA A 875 -6.07 -50.59 10.79
C ALA A 875 -5.20 -50.58 9.52
N ASN A 876 -4.02 -50.01 9.71
CA ASN A 876 -2.68 -50.37 9.20
C ASN A 876 -2.48 -50.67 7.70
N GLU A 877 -1.65 -49.93 7.03
CA GLU A 877 -0.25 -50.18 6.69
C GLU A 877 0.20 -49.28 5.53
N GLU A 878 1.41 -48.80 5.69
CA GLU A 878 2.27 -48.00 4.83
C GLU A 878 2.65 -48.69 3.52
N PRO A 879 3.46 -48.05 2.69
CA PRO A 879 3.53 -46.68 2.18
C PRO A 879 3.72 -46.60 0.66
N LEU A 880 3.50 -45.46 0.05
CA LEU A 880 4.37 -44.98 -1.07
C LEU A 880 4.10 -43.52 -1.44
N ASN A 881 5.11 -42.72 -1.18
CA ASN A 881 5.47 -41.46 -1.86
C ASN A 881 4.36 -40.47 -2.21
N GLN A 882 3.98 -39.68 -1.23
CA GLN A 882 3.51 -38.33 -1.43
C GLN A 882 4.60 -37.37 -0.98
N ILE A 883 5.15 -36.61 -1.90
CA ILE A 883 6.03 -35.48 -1.65
C ILE A 883 5.14 -34.39 -1.02
N PRO A 884 5.35 -33.99 0.24
CA PRO A 884 4.58 -32.92 0.83
C PRO A 884 5.15 -31.57 0.37
N LEU A 885 4.40 -30.85 -0.43
CA LEU A 885 4.57 -29.41 -0.57
C LEU A 885 4.08 -28.73 0.73
N ASN A 886 4.90 -28.77 1.76
CA ASN A 886 4.71 -27.98 2.96
C ASN A 886 5.67 -26.79 2.90
N CYS A 887 5.28 -25.76 2.19
CA CYS A 887 5.82 -24.43 2.40
C CYS A 887 5.13 -23.82 3.64
N LYS A 888 5.60 -24.21 4.82
CA LYS A 888 5.22 -23.51 6.06
C LYS A 888 6.00 -22.20 6.09
N MET A 889 5.43 -21.15 5.54
CA MET A 889 5.87 -19.80 5.87
C MET A 889 5.51 -19.54 7.34
N SER A 890 6.53 -19.19 8.13
CA SER A 890 6.38 -18.75 9.52
C SER A 890 5.38 -17.58 9.58
N ALA A 891 4.41 -17.67 10.48
CA ALA A 891 3.35 -16.66 10.66
C ALA A 891 3.86 -15.32 11.24
N ASN A 892 5.15 -15.09 11.26
CA ASN A 892 5.78 -13.92 11.86
C ASN A 892 6.69 -13.21 10.85
N LEU A 893 6.28 -12.05 10.37
CA LEU A 893 7.07 -11.24 9.43
C LEU A 893 8.49 -10.95 9.98
N LYS A 894 8.62 -10.73 11.29
CA LYS A 894 9.92 -10.56 11.93
C LYS A 894 10.75 -11.84 11.86
N GLY A 895 10.13 -12.99 12.09
CA GLY A 895 10.78 -14.30 11.90
C GLY A 895 11.22 -14.49 10.46
N ALA A 896 10.33 -14.24 9.51
CA ALA A 896 10.65 -14.34 8.09
C ALA A 896 11.79 -13.40 7.65
N MET A 897 11.86 -12.19 8.21
CA MET A 897 12.98 -11.27 7.95
C MET A 897 14.29 -11.75 8.58
N VAL A 898 14.25 -12.33 9.78
CA VAL A 898 15.41 -12.94 10.42
C VAL A 898 15.86 -14.15 9.62
N ASP A 899 14.93 -15.01 9.22
CA ASP A 899 15.21 -16.20 8.41
C ASP A 899 15.85 -15.82 7.06
N LEU A 900 15.38 -14.71 6.42
CA LEU A 900 15.97 -14.20 5.19
C LEU A 900 17.40 -13.68 5.38
N ILE A 901 17.64 -12.96 6.47
CA ILE A 901 18.98 -12.46 6.83
C ILE A 901 19.90 -13.64 7.12
N ASP A 902 19.43 -14.63 7.87
CA ASP A 902 20.20 -15.82 8.22
C ASP A 902 20.53 -16.67 6.99
N VAL A 903 19.56 -16.83 6.07
CA VAL A 903 19.79 -17.52 4.79
C VAL A 903 20.82 -16.77 3.96
N PHE A 904 20.74 -15.48 3.82
CA PHE A 904 21.73 -14.67 3.10
C PHE A 904 23.12 -14.86 3.71
N HIS A 905 23.28 -14.68 5.02
CA HIS A 905 24.55 -14.80 5.72
C HIS A 905 25.09 -16.23 5.79
N LYS A 906 24.25 -17.25 5.67
CA LYS A 906 24.66 -18.65 5.57
C LYS A 906 25.49 -18.92 4.31
N TYR A 907 25.23 -18.17 3.24
CA TYR A 907 25.89 -18.37 1.94
C TYR A 907 26.90 -17.28 1.64
N SER A 908 26.70 -16.04 2.05
CA SER A 908 27.65 -14.95 1.88
C SER A 908 28.89 -15.12 2.77
N GLY A 909 30.04 -14.70 2.31
CA GLY A 909 31.28 -14.72 3.05
C GLY A 909 31.99 -16.07 3.11
N LYS A 910 31.62 -17.02 2.26
CA LYS A 910 32.42 -18.28 2.09
C LYS A 910 33.59 -18.05 1.16
N GLU A 911 33.46 -17.16 0.20
CA GLU A 911 34.48 -16.83 -0.81
C GLU A 911 34.50 -15.30 -1.06
N GLY A 912 34.69 -14.46 -0.02
CA GLY A 912 34.74 -13.00 -0.23
C GLY A 912 34.18 -12.16 0.91
N ASP A 913 33.45 -11.11 0.60
CA ASP A 913 32.84 -10.23 1.58
C ASP A 913 31.55 -10.86 2.15
N LYS A 914 31.43 -10.89 3.47
CA LYS A 914 30.25 -11.44 4.17
C LYS A 914 28.95 -10.66 3.96
N TYR A 915 28.99 -9.53 3.28
CA TYR A 915 27.81 -8.70 2.99
C TYR A 915 27.34 -8.81 1.55
N THR A 916 28.01 -9.60 0.71
CA THR A 916 27.66 -9.80 -0.70
C THR A 916 27.73 -11.28 -1.07
N LEU A 917 26.98 -11.70 -2.07
CA LEU A 917 27.01 -13.04 -2.65
C LEU A 917 27.72 -12.99 -3.99
N THR A 918 28.79 -13.76 -4.09
CA THR A 918 29.43 -14.04 -5.37
C THR A 918 28.54 -14.93 -6.24
N LYS A 919 28.80 -14.99 -7.54
CA LYS A 919 28.08 -15.87 -8.49
C LYS A 919 28.01 -17.33 -8.03
N LEU A 920 29.07 -17.84 -7.39
CA LEU A 920 29.10 -19.20 -6.88
C LEU A 920 28.26 -19.38 -5.61
N GLU A 921 28.31 -18.42 -4.71
CA GLU A 921 27.50 -18.40 -3.49
C GLU A 921 26.02 -18.25 -3.79
N LEU A 922 25.65 -17.37 -4.74
CA LEU A 922 24.28 -17.24 -5.23
C LEU A 922 23.79 -18.54 -5.87
N LYS A 923 24.62 -19.19 -6.68
CA LYS A 923 24.29 -20.51 -7.26
C LYS A 923 24.00 -21.55 -6.18
N ASN A 924 24.79 -21.60 -5.12
CA ASN A 924 24.62 -22.53 -4.03
C ASN A 924 23.37 -22.22 -3.20
N LEU A 925 23.07 -20.95 -2.99
CA LEU A 925 21.83 -20.49 -2.33
C LEU A 925 20.60 -20.89 -3.16
N LEU A 926 20.56 -20.55 -4.43
CA LEU A 926 19.44 -20.90 -5.33
C LEU A 926 19.20 -22.40 -5.39
N LYS A 927 20.27 -23.20 -5.42
CA LYS A 927 20.17 -24.64 -5.47
C LYS A 927 19.61 -25.26 -4.19
N ASN A 928 20.05 -24.79 -3.03
CA ASN A 928 19.75 -25.44 -1.77
C ASN A 928 18.47 -24.90 -1.09
N GLU A 929 18.16 -23.62 -1.28
CA GLU A 929 17.02 -22.98 -0.59
C GLU A 929 15.83 -22.76 -1.53
N LEU A 930 16.07 -22.67 -2.85
CA LEU A 930 15.04 -22.34 -3.84
C LEU A 930 14.96 -23.38 -4.97
N GLY A 931 15.61 -24.53 -4.82
CA GLY A 931 15.66 -25.58 -5.85
C GLY A 931 14.31 -26.14 -6.26
N GLU A 932 13.33 -26.13 -5.38
CA GLU A 932 11.95 -26.55 -5.66
C GLU A 932 11.16 -25.52 -6.49
N PHE A 933 11.59 -24.26 -6.49
CA PHE A 933 10.93 -23.15 -7.20
C PHE A 933 11.57 -22.82 -8.54
N LEU A 934 12.79 -23.27 -8.78
CA LEU A 934 13.59 -22.97 -9.95
C LEU A 934 13.96 -24.28 -10.67
N GLU A 935 13.29 -24.60 -11.76
CA GLU A 935 13.73 -25.70 -12.62
C GLU A 935 15.03 -25.29 -13.34
N GLY A 936 16.13 -25.92 -12.98
CA GLY A 936 17.42 -25.75 -13.61
C GLY A 936 18.49 -24.93 -12.87
N PRO A 937 18.54 -24.91 -11.51
CA PRO A 937 19.55 -24.12 -10.75
C PRO A 937 21.00 -24.60 -10.97
N ASN A 938 21.20 -25.68 -11.71
CA ASN A 938 22.52 -26.19 -12.10
C ASN A 938 23.02 -25.62 -13.43
N ASP A 939 22.17 -24.97 -14.22
CA ASP A 939 22.58 -24.38 -15.48
C ASP A 939 23.30 -23.04 -15.22
N ALA A 940 24.55 -22.96 -15.61
CA ALA A 940 25.40 -21.78 -15.50
C ALA A 940 24.78 -20.55 -16.19
N CYS A 941 24.00 -20.78 -17.26
CA CYS A 941 23.37 -19.73 -18.05
C CYS A 941 22.18 -19.10 -17.29
N VAL A 942 21.45 -19.90 -16.51
CA VAL A 942 20.31 -19.43 -15.70
C VAL A 942 20.82 -18.59 -14.52
N VAL A 943 21.86 -19.06 -13.83
CA VAL A 943 22.47 -18.30 -12.72
C VAL A 943 23.07 -16.99 -13.22
N GLU A 944 23.67 -16.97 -14.40
CA GLU A 944 24.23 -15.75 -14.99
C GLU A 944 23.14 -14.75 -15.40
N LYS A 945 22.01 -15.24 -15.85
CA LYS A 945 20.86 -14.39 -16.16
C LYS A 945 20.26 -13.80 -14.88
N ILE A 946 20.11 -14.59 -13.82
CA ILE A 946 19.63 -14.12 -12.52
C ILE A 946 20.59 -13.10 -11.93
N MET A 947 21.91 -13.36 -11.94
CA MET A 947 22.93 -12.39 -11.52
C MET A 947 22.78 -11.05 -12.26
N ARG A 948 22.64 -11.08 -13.59
CA ARG A 948 22.54 -9.87 -14.40
C ARG A 948 21.26 -9.08 -14.16
N GLU A 949 20.19 -9.75 -13.74
CA GLU A 949 18.91 -9.12 -13.41
C GLU A 949 18.86 -8.60 -11.97
N LEU A 950 19.72 -9.12 -11.07
CA LEU A 950 19.78 -8.73 -9.67
C LEU A 950 20.87 -7.70 -9.37
N ASP A 951 22.01 -7.81 -10.04
CA ASP A 951 23.17 -6.92 -9.89
C ASP A 951 22.84 -5.57 -10.58
N ASP A 952 22.09 -4.74 -9.88
CA ASP A 952 21.62 -3.43 -10.37
C ASP A 952 22.79 -2.44 -10.44
N ASN A 953 23.72 -2.53 -9.49
CA ASN A 953 24.87 -1.64 -9.40
C ASN A 953 26.06 -2.06 -10.28
N LYS A 954 26.00 -3.27 -10.91
CA LYS A 954 26.99 -3.87 -11.82
C LYS A 954 28.37 -4.06 -11.19
N ASP A 955 28.45 -4.35 -9.91
CA ASP A 955 29.69 -4.63 -9.22
C ASP A 955 30.11 -6.12 -9.30
N GLY A 956 29.29 -6.98 -9.88
CA GLY A 956 29.55 -8.39 -10.13
C GLY A 956 29.24 -9.32 -8.94
N VAL A 957 28.64 -8.80 -7.89
CA VAL A 957 28.15 -9.52 -6.72
C VAL A 957 26.70 -9.15 -6.44
N VAL A 958 26.03 -9.84 -5.54
CA VAL A 958 24.67 -9.55 -5.13
C VAL A 958 24.66 -9.16 -3.65
N ASP A 959 24.30 -7.95 -3.34
CA ASP A 959 24.16 -7.50 -1.97
C ASP A 959 22.82 -7.94 -1.34
N PHE A 960 22.63 -7.68 -0.05
CA PHE A 960 21.42 -8.09 0.65
C PHE A 960 20.16 -7.40 0.09
N GLN A 961 20.25 -6.17 -0.41
CA GLN A 961 19.12 -5.41 -0.96
C GLN A 961 18.68 -6.02 -2.29
N GLU A 962 19.61 -6.37 -3.14
CA GLU A 962 19.40 -7.05 -4.41
C GLU A 962 18.84 -8.46 -4.21
N PHE A 963 19.34 -9.18 -3.21
CA PHE A 963 18.81 -10.48 -2.80
C PHE A 963 17.35 -10.39 -2.33
N VAL A 964 17.00 -9.39 -1.53
CA VAL A 964 15.60 -9.14 -1.12
C VAL A 964 14.70 -8.83 -2.32
N GLY A 965 15.23 -8.18 -3.36
CA GLY A 965 14.55 -7.98 -4.63
C GLY A 965 14.14 -9.29 -5.30
N LEU A 966 15.04 -10.29 -5.33
CA LEU A 966 14.74 -11.64 -5.82
C LEU A 966 13.64 -12.31 -5.00
N VAL A 967 13.77 -12.27 -3.68
CA VAL A 967 12.78 -12.89 -2.77
C VAL A 967 11.43 -12.23 -2.92
N ALA A 968 11.37 -10.91 -3.07
CA ALA A 968 10.13 -10.18 -3.30
C ALA A 968 9.48 -10.58 -4.64
N ALA A 969 10.25 -10.66 -5.72
CA ALA A 969 9.77 -11.10 -7.03
C ALA A 969 9.23 -12.55 -6.99
N LEU A 970 9.93 -13.45 -6.32
CA LEU A 970 9.49 -14.83 -6.11
C LEU A 970 8.24 -14.89 -5.22
N THR A 971 8.18 -14.07 -4.16
CA THR A 971 7.02 -14.02 -3.26
C THR A 971 5.78 -13.54 -3.99
N VAL A 972 5.90 -12.51 -4.85
CA VAL A 972 4.80 -12.02 -5.68
C VAL A 972 4.35 -13.10 -6.67
N ALA A 973 5.29 -13.77 -7.34
CA ALA A 973 4.99 -14.85 -8.27
C ALA A 973 4.31 -16.05 -7.57
N CYS A 974 4.73 -16.37 -6.33
CA CYS A 974 4.12 -17.43 -5.53
C CYS A 974 2.81 -17.01 -4.86
N ASN A 975 2.62 -15.74 -4.51
CA ASN A 975 1.39 -15.25 -3.89
C ASN A 975 0.16 -15.42 -4.80
N GLU A 976 0.33 -15.29 -6.11
CA GLU A 976 -0.72 -15.66 -7.07
C GLU A 976 -1.05 -17.16 -7.05
N PHE A 977 -0.08 -17.97 -6.66
CA PHE A 977 -0.23 -19.42 -6.54
C PHE A 977 -1.02 -19.81 -5.28
N PHE A 978 -0.77 -19.14 -4.15
CA PHE A 978 -1.46 -19.43 -2.87
C PHE A 978 -2.90 -18.90 -2.80
N LYS A 979 -3.26 -17.92 -3.63
CA LYS A 979 -4.65 -17.46 -3.76
C LYS A 979 -5.58 -18.53 -4.38
N SER A 980 -5.02 -19.56 -5.01
CA SER A 980 -5.77 -20.61 -5.66
C SER A 980 -6.08 -21.85 -4.80
N ASP A 981 -5.44 -22.01 -3.65
CA ASP A 981 -5.60 -23.19 -2.78
C ASP A 981 -6.43 -22.92 -1.51
N SER A 982 -7.01 -21.73 -1.36
CA SER A 982 -7.89 -21.37 -0.24
C SER A 982 -9.32 -21.06 -0.69
N SER A 983 -9.93 -21.98 -1.42
CA SER A 983 -11.39 -21.99 -1.65
C SER A 983 -11.95 -23.37 -1.38
#